data_c30193ba6c904e3b31451b2fb47bbf0f
#
_entry.id   c30193ba6c904e3b31451b2fb47bbf0f
#
_cell.length_a   1.000
_cell.length_b   1.000
_cell.length_c   1.000
_cell.angle_alpha   90.00
_cell.angle_beta   90.00
_cell.angle_gamma   90.00
#
_symmetry.space_group_name_H-M   'P 1'
#
loop_
_entity.id
_entity.type
_entity.pdbx_description
1 polymer ?
#
loop_
_entity_poly.entity_id
_entity_poly.type
_entity_poly.pdbx_seq_one_letter_code
_entity_poly.pdbx_strand_id
1 'polypeptide(L)'
;MNTFHLSGYPRIGAKRELKFAVEAFWKGAKTEAELQSAAAEIRRLNWAAQKAAGADLLPVGDFSFYDHVLDLLCALGGIPKRFGFDAANLSLPEYFQLARGNATQFAMEMTKWFDTNYHFIVPEWSADTEFKVNAKNLIAQIKEAKAQGYDIKPTLVGPVTLAWLGKKKDGINCRVKDLLLPKLLPAYAQLLRELAAEGADWVQIDEPILAAEAGSAWLDAFAPVYQELSGTGVRILVGTYFASVAEHLDLLKSLPVQGLHIDCVRAPEQLAVFAEGWPKDRVLSVGLIDGRNVWRANLSKVIATLEPVKAKLGENLWIAPSCSLLHSPQDLAVEEKLDGEIKSWMAFAAQKLVELGVVKRALEQGKDAVQAELAASDAAAADRATNKLIHNDAVKARVAALPKGADQRKSPFAERIKAQQEWMKLPALPTTTIGSFPQTTEIRQARAAFKKGELSAADYDAAMKKEIAYCVEVQEKLEIDVPVHGEAERNDMVEYFGEQLSGYCFSQFGWVQSYGSRCVKPPIIFGDVSRPNPMTVYWSTYAQSLTKRPMKGMLTGPVTMFKWSFVRDDIPLSEVAKQIALALNDEVLDLEKAGIKVIQIDEPAIREAMPLKKAQWDEFLAWACESFRLSSTGAEDSTQIHTHMCYSEFNDILPAIASMDADVITIETSRSDMELLTAFGDFKYPNDIGPGVYDIHSPRVPTEAEVEHLLRKAMEVVPVERLWVNPDCGLKTRGWKETIEQLEVMMAVTKKLRQELAK
;
A
#
# COMPACT_ATOMS: atom_id res chain seq x y z
N MET A 1 1.62 -2.81 37.91
CA MET A 1 0.68 -2.23 36.92
C MET A 1 1.06 -2.66 35.53
N ASN A 2 0.08 -3.02 34.69
CA ASN A 2 0.39 -3.37 33.30
C ASN A 2 0.57 -2.10 32.47
N THR A 3 1.70 -1.95 31.81
CA THR A 3 2.03 -0.75 31.02
C THR A 3 1.27 -0.73 29.71
N PHE A 4 0.58 0.37 29.43
CA PHE A 4 0.02 0.70 28.13
C PHE A 4 0.96 1.66 27.39
N HIS A 5 1.41 1.27 26.21
CA HIS A 5 2.29 2.07 25.36
C HIS A 5 1.92 1.99 23.87
N LEU A 6 2.54 2.84 23.07
CA LEU A 6 2.38 2.87 21.61
C LEU A 6 3.73 2.83 20.91
N SER A 7 3.73 2.31 19.68
CA SER A 7 4.86 2.41 18.76
C SER A 7 4.83 3.71 17.95
N GLY A 8 3.66 4.29 17.74
CA GLY A 8 3.45 5.55 17.02
C GLY A 8 1.97 5.86 16.83
N TYR A 9 1.69 7.10 16.40
CA TYR A 9 0.35 7.64 16.24
C TYR A 9 0.22 8.42 14.92
N PRO A 10 -1.01 8.62 14.36
CA PRO A 10 -1.20 9.44 13.17
C PRO A 10 -0.65 10.85 13.35
N ARG A 11 0.12 11.35 12.38
CA ARG A 11 0.82 12.63 12.46
C ARG A 11 0.35 13.68 11.46
N ILE A 12 -0.52 13.30 10.53
CA ILE A 12 -1.01 14.21 9.49
C ILE A 12 -2.07 15.18 9.99
N GLY A 13 -2.64 14.94 11.20
CA GLY A 13 -3.79 15.64 11.74
C GLY A 13 -5.12 15.04 11.28
N ALA A 14 -6.20 15.20 12.08
CA ALA A 14 -7.52 14.64 11.80
C ALA A 14 -8.11 15.12 10.45
N LYS A 15 -7.77 16.34 10.04
CA LYS A 15 -8.17 16.94 8.76
C LYS A 15 -6.98 17.27 7.85
N ARG A 16 -5.85 16.57 8.03
CA ARG A 16 -4.60 16.73 7.26
C ARG A 16 -3.89 18.07 7.49
N GLU A 17 -3.91 18.58 8.69
CA GLU A 17 -3.32 19.87 9.07
C GLU A 17 -1.82 19.91 8.72
N LEU A 18 -1.07 18.85 9.01
CA LEU A 18 0.35 18.76 8.67
C LEU A 18 0.60 18.83 7.17
N LYS A 19 -0.23 18.12 6.37
CA LYS A 19 -0.13 18.15 4.90
C LYS A 19 -0.18 19.59 4.38
N PHE A 20 -1.19 20.35 4.81
CA PHE A 20 -1.37 21.72 4.31
C PHE A 20 -0.27 22.65 4.82
N ALA A 21 0.22 22.46 6.05
CA ALA A 21 1.32 23.26 6.58
C ALA A 21 2.63 23.01 5.82
N VAL A 22 2.96 21.74 5.55
CA VAL A 22 4.16 21.36 4.79
C VAL A 22 4.09 21.86 3.34
N GLU A 23 2.96 21.70 2.66
CA GLU A 23 2.78 22.18 1.29
C GLU A 23 2.81 23.72 1.19
N ALA A 24 2.29 24.43 2.19
CA ALA A 24 2.40 25.88 2.27
C ALA A 24 3.85 26.34 2.48
N PHE A 25 4.62 25.62 3.31
CA PHE A 25 6.05 25.87 3.47
C PHE A 25 6.82 25.67 2.15
N TRP A 26 6.58 24.56 1.43
CA TRP A 26 7.24 24.32 0.15
C TRP A 26 6.94 25.38 -0.91
N LYS A 27 5.76 26.01 -0.84
CA LYS A 27 5.34 27.10 -1.73
C LYS A 27 5.82 28.49 -1.26
N GLY A 28 6.52 28.56 -0.12
CA GLY A 28 6.95 29.83 0.49
C GLY A 28 5.82 30.64 1.13
N ALA A 29 4.62 30.04 1.31
CA ALA A 29 3.48 30.68 1.94
C ALA A 29 3.49 30.60 3.47
N LYS A 30 4.36 29.74 4.04
CA LYS A 30 4.66 29.65 5.48
C LYS A 30 6.15 29.68 5.72
N THR A 31 6.56 30.30 6.81
CA THR A 31 7.93 30.24 7.32
C THR A 31 8.21 28.90 8.02
N GLU A 32 9.47 28.57 8.24
CA GLU A 32 9.86 27.40 9.03
C GLU A 32 9.30 27.46 10.46
N ALA A 33 9.33 28.62 11.11
CA ALA A 33 8.77 28.82 12.44
C ALA A 33 7.25 28.52 12.51
N GLU A 34 6.50 28.91 11.48
CA GLU A 34 5.05 28.61 11.40
C GLU A 34 4.80 27.13 11.14
N LEU A 35 5.66 26.46 10.36
CA LEU A 35 5.57 25.01 10.16
C LEU A 35 5.91 24.26 11.46
N GLN A 36 6.98 24.67 12.16
CA GLN A 36 7.36 24.07 13.44
C GLN A 36 6.26 24.25 14.50
N SER A 37 5.63 25.43 14.54
CA SER A 37 4.50 25.70 15.45
C SER A 37 3.30 24.79 15.16
N ALA A 38 2.95 24.61 13.88
CA ALA A 38 1.85 23.69 13.49
C ALA A 38 2.19 22.23 13.86
N ALA A 39 3.43 21.81 13.69
CA ALA A 39 3.89 20.48 14.08
C ALA A 39 3.86 20.26 15.60
N ALA A 40 4.30 21.26 16.37
CA ALA A 40 4.24 21.21 17.85
C ALA A 40 2.81 21.09 18.37
N GLU A 41 1.86 21.81 17.77
CA GLU A 41 0.44 21.71 18.14
C GLU A 41 -0.13 20.31 17.84
N ILE A 42 0.21 19.71 16.71
CA ILE A 42 -0.21 18.33 16.38
C ILE A 42 0.37 17.34 17.40
N ARG A 43 1.67 17.44 17.74
CA ARG A 43 2.30 16.58 18.76
C ARG A 43 1.62 16.76 20.11
N ARG A 44 1.39 18.00 20.53
CA ARG A 44 0.73 18.33 21.79
C ARG A 44 -0.65 17.67 21.91
N LEU A 45 -1.48 17.78 20.86
CA LEU A 45 -2.80 17.16 20.80
C LEU A 45 -2.72 15.63 20.82
N ASN A 46 -1.77 15.06 20.09
CA ASN A 46 -1.57 13.62 20.04
C ASN A 46 -1.16 13.05 21.40
N TRP A 47 -0.19 13.67 22.07
CA TRP A 47 0.25 13.22 23.40
C TRP A 47 -0.86 13.40 24.45
N ALA A 48 -1.60 14.51 24.40
CA ALA A 48 -2.72 14.74 25.30
C ALA A 48 -3.81 13.67 25.15
N ALA A 49 -4.16 13.29 23.91
CA ALA A 49 -5.14 12.23 23.64
C ALA A 49 -4.66 10.86 24.16
N GLN A 50 -3.40 10.52 23.95
CA GLN A 50 -2.80 9.28 24.44
C GLN A 50 -2.80 9.23 25.98
N LYS A 51 -2.38 10.31 26.64
CA LYS A 51 -2.38 10.40 28.11
C LYS A 51 -3.78 10.34 28.69
N ALA A 52 -4.74 11.02 28.09
CA ALA A 52 -6.14 10.99 28.49
C ALA A 52 -6.75 9.58 28.39
N ALA A 53 -6.30 8.78 27.44
CA ALA A 53 -6.70 7.37 27.29
C ALA A 53 -6.02 6.42 28.31
N GLY A 54 -5.03 6.90 29.07
CA GLY A 54 -4.33 6.13 30.09
C GLY A 54 -3.00 5.51 29.64
N ALA A 55 -2.41 5.99 28.53
CA ALA A 55 -1.07 5.57 28.14
C ALA A 55 -0.03 5.97 29.20
N ASP A 56 0.86 5.04 29.52
CA ASP A 56 1.92 5.22 30.50
C ASP A 56 3.18 5.78 29.85
N LEU A 57 3.56 5.22 28.69
CA LEU A 57 4.74 5.61 27.93
C LEU A 57 4.31 6.12 26.55
N LEU A 58 4.59 7.40 26.28
CA LEU A 58 4.21 8.03 25.02
C LEU A 58 5.34 7.93 24.00
N PRO A 59 5.05 7.65 22.73
CA PRO A 59 6.07 7.60 21.68
C PRO A 59 6.62 9.00 21.40
N VAL A 60 7.91 9.07 21.15
CA VAL A 60 8.65 10.23 20.65
C VAL A 60 9.52 9.77 19.50
N GLY A 61 9.69 10.59 18.47
CA GLY A 61 10.41 10.21 17.25
C GLY A 61 9.53 9.51 16.22
N ASP A 62 8.26 9.22 16.54
CA ASP A 62 7.23 8.76 15.61
C ASP A 62 6.65 9.89 14.74
N PHE A 63 6.74 11.14 15.21
CA PHE A 63 6.37 12.30 14.41
C PHE A 63 7.46 12.64 13.39
N SER A 64 7.07 12.84 12.13
CA SER A 64 7.95 13.19 11.03
C SER A 64 7.28 14.20 10.11
N PHE A 65 8.06 15.10 9.51
CA PHE A 65 7.59 15.98 8.44
C PHE A 65 7.45 15.26 7.10
N TYR A 66 8.17 14.14 6.91
CA TYR A 66 8.14 13.40 5.65
C TYR A 66 8.12 11.89 5.86
N ASP A 67 9.19 11.32 6.46
CA ASP A 67 9.36 9.89 6.65
C ASP A 67 10.27 9.57 7.84
N HIS A 68 9.84 8.61 8.69
CA HIS A 68 10.55 8.23 9.91
C HIS A 68 11.89 7.50 9.65
N VAL A 69 12.03 6.81 8.51
CA VAL A 69 13.32 6.20 8.12
C VAL A 69 14.30 7.29 7.72
N LEU A 70 13.86 8.27 6.96
CA LEU A 70 14.67 9.45 6.60
C LEU A 70 15.06 10.25 7.84
N ASP A 71 14.14 10.42 8.80
CA ASP A 71 14.44 11.12 10.07
C ASP A 71 15.58 10.44 10.82
N LEU A 72 15.52 9.11 10.95
CA LEU A 72 16.59 8.36 11.61
C LEU A 72 17.88 8.41 10.81
N LEU A 73 17.82 8.30 9.49
CA LEU A 73 19.00 8.43 8.62
C LEU A 73 19.69 9.78 8.82
N CYS A 74 18.92 10.87 8.90
CA CYS A 74 19.42 12.22 9.18
C CYS A 74 19.98 12.33 10.62
N ALA A 75 19.30 11.74 11.61
CA ALA A 75 19.76 11.74 13.00
C ALA A 75 21.08 10.98 13.17
N LEU A 76 21.32 9.96 12.38
CA LEU A 76 22.59 9.22 12.33
C LEU A 76 23.64 9.85 11.40
N GLY A 77 23.25 10.86 10.60
CA GLY A 77 24.13 11.53 9.64
C GLY A 77 24.49 10.68 8.42
N GLY A 78 23.77 9.58 8.18
CA GLY A 78 24.02 8.64 7.07
C GLY A 78 23.47 9.10 5.71
N ILE A 79 23.39 10.39 5.46
CA ILE A 79 22.79 10.95 4.23
C ILE A 79 23.72 10.79 3.02
N PRO A 80 23.17 10.65 1.79
CA PRO A 80 23.98 10.47 0.58
C PRO A 80 24.87 11.70 0.28
N LYS A 81 26.18 11.47 0.10
CA LYS A 81 27.16 12.54 -0.19
C LYS A 81 26.88 13.28 -1.50
N ARG A 82 26.15 12.68 -2.46
CA ARG A 82 25.81 13.31 -3.74
C ARG A 82 25.02 14.63 -3.59
N PHE A 83 24.33 14.83 -2.47
CA PHE A 83 23.63 16.09 -2.21
C PHE A 83 24.55 17.22 -1.74
N GLY A 84 25.74 16.91 -1.22
CA GLY A 84 26.71 17.90 -0.74
C GLY A 84 26.31 18.61 0.55
N PHE A 85 25.36 18.07 1.33
CA PHE A 85 24.87 18.68 2.56
C PHE A 85 25.75 18.32 3.76
N ASP A 86 25.81 19.22 4.75
CA ASP A 86 26.44 18.95 6.04
C ASP A 86 25.47 18.18 6.96
N ALA A 87 25.71 16.89 7.12
CA ALA A 87 24.89 16.02 7.98
C ALA A 87 24.79 16.49 9.44
N ALA A 88 25.82 17.20 9.96
CA ALA A 88 25.83 17.73 11.32
C ALA A 88 24.93 18.95 11.51
N ASN A 89 24.64 19.68 10.42
CA ASN A 89 23.88 20.93 10.45
C ASN A 89 22.80 20.97 9.35
N LEU A 90 22.19 19.81 9.05
CA LEU A 90 21.16 19.69 8.03
C LEU A 90 19.97 20.60 8.34
N SER A 91 19.66 21.51 7.43
CA SER A 91 18.50 22.38 7.52
C SER A 91 17.21 21.67 7.08
N LEU A 92 16.05 22.19 7.50
CA LEU A 92 14.75 21.63 7.10
C LEU A 92 14.51 21.67 5.58
N PRO A 93 14.88 22.74 4.83
CA PRO A 93 14.83 22.71 3.37
C PRO A 93 15.70 21.61 2.75
N GLU A 94 16.93 21.39 3.24
CA GLU A 94 17.81 20.32 2.76
C GLU A 94 17.24 18.94 3.06
N TYR A 95 16.63 18.74 4.24
CA TYR A 95 15.91 17.52 4.59
C TYR A 95 14.82 17.19 3.54
N PHE A 96 14.01 18.18 3.15
CA PHE A 96 13.00 17.97 2.12
C PHE A 96 13.60 17.70 0.72
N GLN A 97 14.79 18.26 0.43
CA GLN A 97 15.47 17.99 -0.84
C GLN A 97 15.98 16.55 -0.94
N LEU A 98 16.35 15.90 0.15
CA LEU A 98 16.68 14.47 0.14
C LEU A 98 15.49 13.65 -0.41
N ALA A 99 14.30 13.93 0.07
CA ALA A 99 13.08 13.20 -0.30
C ALA A 99 12.46 13.62 -1.63
N ARG A 100 12.70 14.84 -2.11
CA ARG A 100 12.01 15.43 -3.28
C ARG A 100 12.95 15.76 -4.43
N GLY A 101 14.25 15.69 -4.21
CA GLY A 101 15.25 16.18 -5.15
C GLY A 101 15.33 17.70 -5.20
N ASN A 102 16.25 18.20 -6.00
CA ASN A 102 16.43 19.61 -6.30
C ASN A 102 16.82 19.79 -7.78
N ALA A 103 17.24 21.00 -8.16
CA ALA A 103 17.58 21.31 -9.56
C ALA A 103 18.77 20.49 -10.11
N THR A 104 19.64 19.95 -9.24
CA THR A 104 20.88 19.26 -9.62
C THR A 104 20.91 17.79 -9.22
N GLN A 105 20.04 17.37 -8.29
CA GLN A 105 20.03 16.02 -7.75
C GLN A 105 18.62 15.42 -7.77
N PHE A 106 18.50 14.20 -8.25
CA PHE A 106 17.27 13.44 -8.13
C PHE A 106 16.95 13.12 -6.66
N ALA A 107 15.67 13.00 -6.34
CA ALA A 107 15.20 12.51 -5.05
C ALA A 107 15.83 11.15 -4.71
N MET A 108 15.94 10.87 -3.40
CA MET A 108 16.17 9.50 -2.95
C MET A 108 14.98 8.64 -3.37
N GLU A 109 15.22 7.36 -3.62
CA GLU A 109 14.18 6.41 -3.99
C GLU A 109 13.18 6.23 -2.84
N MET A 110 11.95 5.88 -3.18
CA MET A 110 10.87 5.63 -2.25
C MET A 110 10.22 4.28 -2.57
N THR A 111 9.92 3.50 -1.53
CA THR A 111 9.21 2.23 -1.68
C THR A 111 8.29 1.97 -0.49
N LYS A 112 7.44 0.94 -0.58
CA LYS A 112 6.49 0.60 0.47
C LYS A 112 7.17 0.10 1.74
N TRP A 113 6.62 0.54 2.88
CA TRP A 113 6.93 0.02 4.20
C TRP A 113 6.22 -1.33 4.37
N PHE A 114 6.96 -2.41 4.06
CA PHE A 114 6.43 -3.78 4.04
C PHE A 114 5.16 -3.91 3.18
N ASP A 115 4.12 -4.51 3.69
CA ASP A 115 2.84 -4.71 2.99
C ASP A 115 1.81 -3.59 3.29
N THR A 116 2.26 -2.42 3.78
CA THR A 116 1.39 -1.27 4.11
C THR A 116 1.21 -0.31 2.94
N ASN A 117 0.30 0.67 3.10
CA ASN A 117 0.16 1.79 2.16
C ASN A 117 1.20 2.90 2.39
N TYR A 118 1.92 2.86 3.51
CA TYR A 118 2.96 3.82 3.83
C TYR A 118 4.23 3.53 3.03
N HIS A 119 4.89 4.59 2.55
CA HIS A 119 6.15 4.51 1.80
C HIS A 119 7.26 5.22 2.58
N PHE A 120 8.43 4.62 2.58
CA PHE A 120 9.62 5.20 3.20
C PHE A 120 10.66 5.60 2.15
N ILE A 121 11.54 6.51 2.53
CA ILE A 121 12.70 6.92 1.72
C ILE A 121 13.79 5.87 1.89
N VAL A 122 14.21 5.28 0.77
CA VAL A 122 15.19 4.19 0.73
C VAL A 122 16.59 4.74 0.98
N PRO A 123 17.29 4.33 2.05
CA PRO A 123 18.68 4.70 2.27
C PRO A 123 19.57 4.28 1.09
N GLU A 124 20.54 5.12 0.75
CA GLU A 124 21.54 4.84 -0.29
C GLU A 124 22.85 4.48 0.36
N TRP A 125 23.32 3.25 0.16
CA TRP A 125 24.56 2.77 0.74
C TRP A 125 25.69 2.75 -0.30
N SER A 126 26.78 3.42 0.02
CA SER A 126 28.01 3.47 -0.79
C SER A 126 29.22 3.10 0.07
N ALA A 127 30.35 2.81 -0.57
CA ALA A 127 31.61 2.45 0.16
C ALA A 127 32.09 3.59 1.08
N ASP A 128 31.77 4.82 0.73
CA ASP A 128 32.12 6.03 1.47
C ASP A 128 31.04 6.55 2.41
N THR A 129 29.97 5.77 2.64
CA THR A 129 28.95 6.10 3.64
C THR A 129 29.60 6.23 5.02
N GLU A 130 29.32 7.34 5.69
CA GLU A 130 29.76 7.68 7.03
C GLU A 130 28.56 8.06 7.89
N PHE A 131 28.71 7.89 9.21
CA PHE A 131 27.68 8.25 10.16
C PHE A 131 28.22 9.30 11.13
N LYS A 132 27.43 10.35 11.36
CA LYS A 132 27.75 11.44 12.29
C LYS A 132 26.47 11.88 12.99
N VAL A 133 26.33 11.50 14.23
CA VAL A 133 25.09 11.71 15.00
C VAL A 133 24.69 13.19 15.05
N ASN A 134 23.43 13.45 14.72
CA ASN A 134 22.75 14.73 14.84
C ASN A 134 21.33 14.51 15.36
N ALA A 135 21.21 14.28 16.66
CA ALA A 135 19.92 13.96 17.31
C ALA A 135 19.10 15.21 17.70
N LYS A 136 19.45 16.41 17.24
CA LYS A 136 18.85 17.68 17.67
C LYS A 136 17.30 17.66 17.61
N ASN A 137 16.72 17.20 16.51
CA ASN A 137 15.27 17.19 16.33
C ASN A 137 14.58 16.18 17.25
N LEU A 138 15.15 15.00 17.43
CA LEU A 138 14.64 13.98 18.32
C LEU A 138 14.74 14.42 19.78
N ILE A 139 15.87 15.00 20.19
CA ILE A 139 16.08 15.57 21.53
C ILE A 139 15.09 16.72 21.79
N ALA A 140 14.84 17.58 20.79
CA ALA A 140 13.85 18.64 20.92
C ALA A 140 12.44 18.10 21.22
N GLN A 141 12.01 17.03 20.53
CA GLN A 141 10.73 16.38 20.79
C GLN A 141 10.68 15.72 22.19
N ILE A 142 11.78 15.12 22.66
CA ILE A 142 11.88 14.57 24.01
C ILE A 142 11.67 15.68 25.05
N LYS A 143 12.38 16.80 24.89
CA LYS A 143 12.27 17.96 25.81
C LYS A 143 10.87 18.54 25.79
N GLU A 144 10.25 18.64 24.61
CA GLU A 144 8.89 19.13 24.43
C GLU A 144 7.86 18.25 25.18
N ALA A 145 7.95 16.93 25.05
CA ALA A 145 7.05 16.01 25.73
C ALA A 145 7.26 16.01 27.25
N LYS A 146 8.52 15.99 27.72
CA LYS A 146 8.85 16.03 29.13
C LYS A 146 8.45 17.34 29.81
N ALA A 147 8.56 18.47 29.11
CA ALA A 147 8.08 19.77 29.61
C ALA A 147 6.57 19.79 29.83
N GLN A 148 5.81 18.93 29.19
CA GLN A 148 4.39 18.70 29.40
C GLN A 148 4.09 17.65 30.50
N GLY A 149 5.12 17.10 31.13
CA GLY A 149 4.99 16.15 32.25
C GLY A 149 4.73 14.71 31.81
N TYR A 150 5.10 14.33 30.59
CA TYR A 150 4.88 12.98 30.07
C TYR A 150 6.11 12.08 30.25
N ASP A 151 5.85 10.83 30.60
CA ASP A 151 6.82 9.74 30.49
C ASP A 151 6.90 9.30 29.03
N ILE A 152 8.10 9.20 28.52
CA ILE A 152 8.35 9.01 27.09
C ILE A 152 9.07 7.71 26.79
N LYS A 153 8.86 7.21 25.60
CA LYS A 153 9.55 6.07 25.01
C LYS A 153 9.90 6.41 23.54
N PRO A 154 11.13 6.85 23.25
CA PRO A 154 11.56 7.01 21.86
C PRO A 154 11.36 5.72 21.07
N THR A 155 10.88 5.86 19.83
CA THR A 155 10.70 4.75 18.89
C THR A 155 11.58 4.98 17.66
N LEU A 156 12.46 4.04 17.36
CA LEU A 156 13.45 4.12 16.28
C LEU A 156 13.39 2.85 15.43
N VAL A 157 13.68 2.98 14.14
CA VAL A 157 13.93 1.81 13.28
C VAL A 157 15.25 1.17 13.72
N GLY A 158 15.26 -0.15 13.84
CA GLY A 158 16.43 -0.89 14.30
C GLY A 158 17.59 -0.87 13.30
N PRO A 159 18.83 -0.98 13.78
CA PRO A 159 20.01 -0.89 12.91
C PRO A 159 20.09 -2.01 11.87
N VAL A 160 19.61 -3.21 12.19
CA VAL A 160 19.59 -4.33 11.25
C VAL A 160 18.55 -4.05 10.15
N THR A 161 17.35 -3.63 10.53
CA THR A 161 16.29 -3.23 9.56
C THR A 161 16.76 -2.06 8.72
N LEU A 162 17.34 -1.01 9.31
CA LEU A 162 17.82 0.17 8.57
C LEU A 162 18.87 -0.19 7.52
N ALA A 163 19.83 -1.04 7.88
CA ALA A 163 20.86 -1.52 6.95
C ALA A 163 20.25 -2.35 5.81
N TRP A 164 19.27 -3.18 6.11
CA TRP A 164 18.57 -4.04 5.13
C TRP A 164 17.67 -3.25 4.17
N LEU A 165 17.01 -2.21 4.65
CA LEU A 165 16.09 -1.40 3.83
C LEU A 165 16.80 -0.60 2.72
N GLY A 166 18.07 -0.28 2.89
CA GLY A 166 18.79 0.56 1.94
C GLY A 166 19.31 -0.21 0.73
N LYS A 167 19.49 0.52 -0.37
CA LYS A 167 20.01 -0.02 -1.62
C LYS A 167 21.49 0.27 -1.78
N LYS A 168 22.19 -0.74 -2.24
CA LYS A 168 23.59 -0.67 -2.64
C LYS A 168 23.74 0.23 -3.86
N LYS A 169 24.66 1.18 -3.78
CA LYS A 169 25.11 1.97 -4.91
C LYS A 169 26.49 1.48 -5.40
N ASP A 170 26.98 2.01 -6.51
CA ASP A 170 28.25 1.62 -7.11
C ASP A 170 29.43 1.66 -6.12
N GLY A 171 30.44 0.84 -6.36
CA GLY A 171 31.67 0.77 -5.57
C GLY A 171 31.63 -0.14 -4.34
N ILE A 172 30.53 -0.84 -4.06
CA ILE A 172 30.45 -1.86 -3.00
C ILE A 172 30.67 -3.25 -3.57
N ASN A 173 31.78 -3.91 -3.22
CA ASN A 173 32.14 -5.26 -3.67
C ASN A 173 31.89 -6.36 -2.63
N CYS A 174 31.37 -6.00 -1.43
CA CYS A 174 31.05 -6.92 -0.33
C CYS A 174 29.55 -6.90 -0.01
N ARG A 175 29.14 -7.72 0.96
CA ARG A 175 27.76 -7.66 1.48
C ARG A 175 27.55 -6.35 2.21
N VAL A 176 26.40 -5.70 1.96
CA VAL A 176 26.07 -4.39 2.55
C VAL A 176 26.19 -4.41 4.08
N LYS A 177 25.68 -5.46 4.75
CA LYS A 177 25.74 -5.56 6.21
C LYS A 177 27.15 -5.55 6.76
N ASP A 178 28.10 -6.20 6.08
CA ASP A 178 29.50 -6.33 6.54
C ASP A 178 30.25 -5.00 6.41
N LEU A 179 29.84 -4.16 5.47
CA LEU A 179 30.37 -2.81 5.31
C LEU A 179 29.75 -1.82 6.29
N LEU A 180 28.43 -1.87 6.44
CA LEU A 180 27.66 -0.84 7.11
C LEU A 180 27.58 -1.01 8.62
N LEU A 181 27.28 -2.20 9.11
CA LEU A 181 27.05 -2.39 10.55
C LEU A 181 28.25 -1.95 11.40
N PRO A 182 29.51 -2.23 11.03
CA PRO A 182 30.67 -1.73 11.80
C PRO A 182 30.77 -0.20 11.87
N LYS A 183 30.23 0.51 10.88
CA LYS A 183 30.20 1.98 10.85
C LYS A 183 28.97 2.56 11.54
N LEU A 184 27.81 1.91 11.35
CA LEU A 184 26.52 2.32 11.88
C LEU A 184 26.42 2.16 13.39
N LEU A 185 26.90 1.04 13.93
CA LEU A 185 26.71 0.69 15.35
C LEU A 185 27.31 1.69 16.33
N PRO A 186 28.54 2.20 16.16
CA PRO A 186 29.09 3.23 17.05
C PRO A 186 28.19 4.49 17.09
N ALA A 187 27.68 4.92 15.94
CA ALA A 187 26.78 6.07 15.85
C ALA A 187 25.42 5.76 16.48
N TYR A 188 24.87 4.58 16.25
CA TYR A 188 23.61 4.15 16.85
C TYR A 188 23.72 4.05 18.38
N ALA A 189 24.80 3.48 18.90
CA ALA A 189 25.10 3.43 20.34
C ALA A 189 25.28 4.84 20.94
N GLN A 190 25.95 5.75 20.21
CA GLN A 190 26.04 7.15 20.61
C GLN A 190 24.65 7.79 20.70
N LEU A 191 23.81 7.62 19.69
CA LEU A 191 22.42 8.11 19.69
C LEU A 191 21.69 7.63 20.95
N LEU A 192 21.73 6.33 21.27
CA LEU A 192 21.08 5.80 22.47
C LEU A 192 21.61 6.43 23.78
N ARG A 193 22.93 6.68 23.90
CA ARG A 193 23.51 7.37 25.07
C ARG A 193 23.01 8.81 25.16
N GLU A 194 22.90 9.52 24.05
CA GLU A 194 22.33 10.88 24.03
C GLU A 194 20.87 10.87 24.48
N LEU A 195 20.06 9.89 24.04
CA LEU A 195 18.69 9.74 24.49
C LEU A 195 18.59 9.41 26.00
N ALA A 196 19.48 8.55 26.51
CA ALA A 196 19.59 8.25 27.93
C ALA A 196 19.93 9.51 28.75
N ALA A 197 20.87 10.34 28.26
CA ALA A 197 21.26 11.59 28.90
C ALA A 197 20.10 12.60 29.00
N GLU A 198 19.16 12.57 28.03
CA GLU A 198 17.92 13.36 28.05
C GLU A 198 16.81 12.70 28.88
N GLY A 199 17.09 11.57 29.53
CA GLY A 199 16.23 10.87 30.46
C GLY A 199 15.21 9.93 29.80
N ALA A 200 15.53 9.37 28.66
CA ALA A 200 14.82 8.22 28.11
C ALA A 200 15.24 6.96 28.87
N ASP A 201 14.32 6.37 29.62
CA ASP A 201 14.54 5.10 30.34
C ASP A 201 14.35 3.90 29.41
N TRP A 202 13.28 3.93 28.60
CA TRP A 202 13.01 2.93 27.56
C TRP A 202 13.18 3.52 26.17
N VAL A 203 13.74 2.74 25.26
CA VAL A 203 13.73 2.98 23.81
C VAL A 203 13.16 1.76 23.11
N GLN A 204 12.18 1.96 22.24
CA GLN A 204 11.69 0.93 21.35
C GLN A 204 12.54 0.95 20.08
N ILE A 205 13.08 -0.20 19.72
CA ILE A 205 13.86 -0.42 18.50
C ILE A 205 13.09 -1.38 17.62
N ASP A 206 12.50 -0.86 16.55
CA ASP A 206 11.63 -1.63 15.65
C ASP A 206 12.46 -2.40 14.63
N GLU A 207 12.36 -3.72 14.66
CA GLU A 207 13.05 -4.65 13.77
C GLU A 207 12.05 -5.51 12.95
N PRO A 208 11.21 -4.89 12.13
CA PRO A 208 10.25 -5.62 11.31
C PRO A 208 10.88 -6.52 10.24
N ILE A 209 12.19 -6.41 9.98
CA ILE A 209 12.95 -7.37 9.18
C ILE A 209 12.75 -8.82 9.69
N LEU A 210 12.55 -9.02 11.00
CA LEU A 210 12.30 -10.33 11.61
C LEU A 210 10.98 -10.95 11.13
N ALA A 211 10.02 -10.14 10.73
CA ALA A 211 8.75 -10.59 10.16
C ALA A 211 8.84 -10.87 8.65
N ALA A 212 9.93 -10.47 7.99
CA ALA A 212 10.18 -10.65 6.57
C ALA A 212 11.09 -11.86 6.29
N GLU A 213 11.25 -12.23 5.02
CA GLU A 213 12.15 -13.31 4.55
C GLU A 213 13.56 -12.77 4.24
N ALA A 214 14.23 -12.24 5.26
CA ALA A 214 15.52 -11.58 5.09
C ALA A 214 16.73 -12.52 4.91
N GLY A 215 16.54 -13.81 5.19
CA GLY A 215 17.58 -14.81 5.09
C GLY A 215 18.53 -14.88 6.32
N SER A 216 19.17 -16.04 6.50
CA SER A 216 20.01 -16.34 7.67
C SER A 216 21.15 -15.33 7.89
N ALA A 217 21.74 -14.84 6.81
CA ALA A 217 22.84 -13.87 6.89
C ALA A 217 22.48 -12.57 7.63
N TRP A 218 21.23 -12.13 7.58
CA TRP A 218 20.75 -10.97 8.33
C TRP A 218 20.37 -11.35 9.78
N LEU A 219 19.83 -12.54 10.00
CA LEU A 219 19.51 -13.04 11.35
C LEU A 219 20.79 -13.16 12.19
N ASP A 220 21.88 -13.62 11.60
CA ASP A 220 23.19 -13.74 12.28
C ASP A 220 23.75 -12.40 12.77
N ALA A 221 23.24 -11.28 12.23
CA ALA A 221 23.69 -9.94 12.66
C ALA A 221 23.08 -9.50 14.00
N PHE A 222 21.95 -10.08 14.42
CA PHE A 222 21.23 -9.59 15.61
C PHE A 222 22.03 -9.73 16.90
N ALA A 223 22.60 -10.89 17.19
CA ALA A 223 23.32 -11.10 18.44
C ALA A 223 24.49 -10.15 18.62
N PRO A 224 25.42 -9.98 17.67
CA PRO A 224 26.53 -9.03 17.84
C PRO A 224 26.05 -7.56 17.85
N VAL A 225 25.01 -7.21 17.07
CA VAL A 225 24.45 -5.86 17.05
C VAL A 225 23.88 -5.48 18.42
N TYR A 226 23.02 -6.30 18.98
CA TYR A 226 22.39 -6.00 20.26
C TYR A 226 23.33 -6.15 21.46
N GLN A 227 24.40 -6.94 21.33
CA GLN A 227 25.49 -6.96 22.33
C GLN A 227 26.22 -5.61 22.37
N GLU A 228 26.49 -4.98 21.21
CA GLU A 228 27.10 -3.64 21.14
C GLU A 228 26.17 -2.55 21.68
N LEU A 229 24.85 -2.65 21.46
CA LEU A 229 23.88 -1.69 21.96
C LEU A 229 23.57 -1.85 23.45
N SER A 230 23.96 -2.97 24.06
CA SER A 230 23.77 -3.19 25.49
C SER A 230 24.64 -2.22 26.30
N GLY A 231 24.14 -1.78 27.46
CA GLY A 231 24.91 -0.87 28.34
C GLY A 231 24.98 0.59 27.86
N THR A 232 24.14 0.99 26.90
CA THR A 232 24.03 2.40 26.44
C THR A 232 23.23 3.30 27.39
N GLY A 233 22.74 2.75 28.49
CA GLY A 233 22.02 3.51 29.52
C GLY A 233 20.51 3.51 29.35
N VAL A 234 19.97 2.91 28.27
CA VAL A 234 18.54 2.71 28.03
C VAL A 234 18.14 1.25 28.17
N ARG A 235 16.90 0.99 28.55
CA ARG A 235 16.25 -0.32 28.41
C ARG A 235 15.70 -0.44 27.00
N ILE A 236 15.96 -1.57 26.33
CA ILE A 236 15.56 -1.79 24.95
C ILE A 236 14.31 -2.67 24.90
N LEU A 237 13.27 -2.18 24.22
CA LEU A 237 12.12 -2.97 23.76
C LEU A 237 12.27 -3.20 22.26
N VAL A 238 12.49 -4.44 21.84
CA VAL A 238 12.50 -4.79 20.41
C VAL A 238 11.07 -4.83 19.90
N GLY A 239 10.78 -4.06 18.85
CA GLY A 239 9.47 -4.03 18.22
C GLY A 239 9.40 -4.94 16.99
N THR A 240 8.45 -5.87 16.96
CA THR A 240 8.16 -6.71 15.79
C THR A 240 6.68 -6.62 15.45
N TYR A 241 6.35 -6.59 14.16
CA TYR A 241 4.96 -6.48 13.71
C TYR A 241 4.80 -6.94 12.26
N PHE A 242 3.56 -7.08 11.80
CA PHE A 242 3.06 -7.43 10.48
C PHE A 242 3.04 -8.93 10.16
N ALA A 243 3.83 -9.78 10.82
CA ALA A 243 3.77 -11.23 10.70
C ALA A 243 4.32 -11.89 11.96
N SER A 244 4.25 -13.23 12.02
CA SER A 244 4.83 -14.03 13.10
C SER A 244 6.36 -13.92 13.13
N VAL A 245 6.91 -13.89 14.34
CA VAL A 245 8.35 -14.04 14.63
C VAL A 245 8.61 -15.21 15.57
N ALA A 246 7.64 -16.12 15.73
CA ALA A 246 7.72 -17.25 16.65
C ALA A 246 8.88 -18.19 16.33
N GLU A 247 9.25 -18.34 15.06
CA GLU A 247 10.40 -19.11 14.61
C GLU A 247 11.74 -18.54 15.09
N HIS A 248 11.76 -17.28 15.52
CA HIS A 248 12.96 -16.60 16.02
C HIS A 248 13.00 -16.51 17.55
N LEU A 249 12.14 -17.24 18.28
CA LEU A 249 12.06 -17.18 19.75
C LEU A 249 13.43 -17.36 20.42
N ASP A 250 14.21 -18.35 20.01
CA ASP A 250 15.51 -18.63 20.63
C ASP A 250 16.53 -17.52 20.35
N LEU A 251 16.54 -16.97 19.14
CA LEU A 251 17.33 -15.79 18.81
C LEU A 251 16.96 -14.62 19.73
N LEU A 252 15.66 -14.29 19.76
CA LEU A 252 15.14 -13.15 20.53
C LEU A 252 15.43 -13.27 22.03
N LYS A 253 15.32 -14.48 22.59
CA LYS A 253 15.70 -14.78 24.00
C LYS A 253 17.20 -14.57 24.28
N SER A 254 18.05 -14.82 23.29
CA SER A 254 19.49 -14.66 23.42
C SER A 254 19.95 -13.19 23.43
N LEU A 255 19.12 -12.27 22.93
CA LEU A 255 19.48 -10.85 22.86
C LEU A 255 19.49 -10.22 24.26
N PRO A 256 20.45 -9.34 24.56
CA PRO A 256 20.54 -8.64 25.84
C PRO A 256 19.57 -7.43 25.88
N VAL A 257 18.27 -7.72 25.74
CA VAL A 257 17.19 -6.72 25.72
C VAL A 257 16.20 -6.93 26.85
N GLN A 258 15.49 -5.88 27.26
CA GLN A 258 14.60 -5.91 28.40
C GLN A 258 13.15 -6.23 28.02
N GLY A 259 12.82 -6.17 26.72
CA GLY A 259 11.47 -6.49 26.28
C GLY A 259 11.37 -6.78 24.79
N LEU A 260 10.23 -7.36 24.43
CA LEU A 260 9.83 -7.69 23.07
C LEU A 260 8.36 -7.28 22.88
N HIS A 261 8.04 -6.67 21.74
CA HIS A 261 6.67 -6.44 21.27
C HIS A 261 6.36 -7.39 20.13
N ILE A 262 5.17 -8.02 20.17
CA ILE A 262 4.67 -8.94 19.15
C ILE A 262 3.28 -8.53 18.64
N ASP A 263 3.03 -8.73 17.35
CA ASP A 263 1.76 -8.48 16.67
C ASP A 263 0.86 -9.72 16.73
N CYS A 264 -0.11 -9.70 17.63
CA CYS A 264 -1.06 -10.81 17.80
C CYS A 264 -2.38 -10.61 17.06
N VAL A 265 -2.45 -9.60 16.17
CA VAL A 265 -3.56 -9.42 15.22
C VAL A 265 -3.23 -10.13 13.90
N ARG A 266 -2.03 -9.88 13.36
CA ARG A 266 -1.57 -10.53 12.12
C ARG A 266 -1.12 -11.96 12.32
N ALA A 267 -0.66 -12.30 13.52
CA ALA A 267 -0.16 -13.60 13.89
C ALA A 267 -0.64 -13.99 15.30
N PRO A 268 -1.93 -14.25 15.51
CA PRO A 268 -2.47 -14.56 16.84
C PRO A 268 -1.90 -15.85 17.44
N GLU A 269 -1.49 -16.81 16.61
CA GLU A 269 -0.91 -18.09 17.00
C GLU A 269 0.42 -17.95 17.76
N GLN A 270 1.18 -16.88 17.52
CA GLN A 270 2.47 -16.67 18.19
C GLN A 270 2.33 -16.32 19.68
N LEU A 271 1.15 -15.83 20.12
CA LEU A 271 0.96 -15.47 21.53
C LEU A 271 1.20 -16.65 22.46
N ALA A 272 0.70 -17.83 22.13
CA ALA A 272 0.91 -19.03 22.92
C ALA A 272 2.39 -19.40 23.03
N VAL A 273 3.13 -19.31 21.93
CA VAL A 273 4.56 -19.59 21.86
C VAL A 273 5.36 -18.65 22.77
N PHE A 274 5.11 -17.36 22.68
CA PHE A 274 5.81 -16.35 23.49
C PHE A 274 5.35 -16.36 24.95
N ALA A 275 4.07 -16.53 25.25
CA ALA A 275 3.59 -16.62 26.61
C ALA A 275 4.19 -17.81 27.39
N GLU A 276 4.54 -18.89 26.70
CA GLU A 276 5.19 -20.05 27.30
C GLU A 276 6.71 -19.95 27.33
N GLY A 277 7.32 -19.46 26.24
CA GLY A 277 8.76 -19.52 26.02
C GLY A 277 9.54 -18.25 26.39
N TRP A 278 8.90 -17.06 26.54
CA TRP A 278 9.55 -15.81 26.84
C TRP A 278 10.01 -15.74 28.32
N PRO A 279 11.19 -15.17 28.62
CA PRO A 279 11.66 -15.02 30.00
C PRO A 279 10.71 -14.19 30.84
N LYS A 280 10.34 -14.68 32.03
CA LYS A 280 9.35 -14.04 32.91
C LYS A 280 9.85 -12.74 33.54
N ASP A 281 11.15 -12.52 33.58
CA ASP A 281 11.81 -11.32 34.09
C ASP A 281 11.97 -10.21 33.05
N ARG A 282 11.51 -10.47 31.81
CA ARG A 282 11.54 -9.51 30.71
C ARG A 282 10.12 -9.15 30.26
N VAL A 283 9.97 -7.93 29.76
CA VAL A 283 8.69 -7.45 29.23
C VAL A 283 8.28 -8.19 27.96
N LEU A 284 7.04 -8.67 27.92
CA LEU A 284 6.34 -9.06 26.70
C LEU A 284 5.22 -8.06 26.44
N SER A 285 5.36 -7.27 25.39
CA SER A 285 4.33 -6.36 24.93
C SER A 285 3.47 -7.05 23.87
N VAL A 286 2.16 -7.14 24.12
CA VAL A 286 1.22 -7.89 23.31
C VAL A 286 0.29 -6.91 22.58
N GLY A 287 0.35 -6.93 21.23
CA GLY A 287 -0.48 -6.14 20.35
C GLY A 287 -1.74 -6.89 19.91
N LEU A 288 -2.87 -6.65 20.57
CA LEU A 288 -4.17 -7.27 20.26
C LEU A 288 -5.24 -6.30 19.73
N ILE A 289 -4.93 -5.01 19.68
CA ILE A 289 -5.78 -4.00 19.02
C ILE A 289 -5.18 -3.70 17.64
N ASP A 290 -5.96 -3.90 16.59
CA ASP A 290 -5.47 -3.77 15.21
C ASP A 290 -5.06 -2.32 14.89
N GLY A 291 -3.77 -2.09 14.64
CA GLY A 291 -3.21 -0.80 14.28
C GLY A 291 -3.37 -0.44 12.79
N ARG A 292 -3.86 -1.34 11.95
CA ARG A 292 -3.90 -1.19 10.48
C ARG A 292 -5.30 -1.18 9.89
N ASN A 293 -6.34 -1.40 10.69
CA ASN A 293 -7.71 -1.47 10.22
C ASN A 293 -8.61 -0.52 11.00
N VAL A 294 -9.85 -0.39 10.59
CA VAL A 294 -10.82 0.59 11.11
C VAL A 294 -11.88 -0.02 12.01
N TRP A 295 -11.75 -1.30 12.37
CA TRP A 295 -12.79 -2.00 13.12
C TRP A 295 -12.62 -1.87 14.63
N ARG A 296 -13.74 -1.79 15.30
CA ARG A 296 -13.84 -1.84 16.75
C ARG A 296 -13.48 -3.23 17.25
N ALA A 297 -12.65 -3.30 18.29
CA ALA A 297 -12.26 -4.55 18.90
C ALA A 297 -13.38 -5.13 19.78
N ASN A 298 -13.49 -6.45 19.89
CA ASN A 298 -14.26 -7.11 20.92
C ASN A 298 -13.41 -7.15 22.21
N LEU A 299 -13.65 -6.22 23.11
CA LEU A 299 -12.84 -6.02 24.31
C LEU A 299 -12.94 -7.20 25.29
N SER A 300 -14.11 -7.80 25.45
CA SER A 300 -14.29 -8.99 26.28
C SER A 300 -13.39 -10.14 25.80
N LYS A 301 -13.30 -10.34 24.48
CA LYS A 301 -12.42 -11.36 23.88
C LYS A 301 -10.94 -11.01 24.06
N VAL A 302 -10.56 -9.76 23.86
CA VAL A 302 -9.16 -9.29 24.07
C VAL A 302 -8.73 -9.52 25.51
N ILE A 303 -9.55 -9.14 26.48
CA ILE A 303 -9.25 -9.31 27.91
C ILE A 303 -9.14 -10.81 28.26
N ALA A 304 -10.10 -11.64 27.82
CA ALA A 304 -10.05 -13.08 28.04
C ALA A 304 -8.77 -13.72 27.48
N THR A 305 -8.26 -13.23 26.37
CA THR A 305 -6.99 -13.68 25.77
C THR A 305 -5.79 -13.26 26.61
N LEU A 306 -5.81 -12.07 27.23
CA LEU A 306 -4.69 -11.55 28.01
C LEU A 306 -4.64 -12.05 29.46
N GLU A 307 -5.76 -12.42 30.06
CA GLU A 307 -5.81 -12.87 31.47
C GLU A 307 -4.86 -14.04 31.78
N PRO A 308 -4.77 -15.11 30.98
CA PRO A 308 -3.80 -16.18 31.19
C PRO A 308 -2.34 -15.73 31.05
N VAL A 309 -2.07 -14.80 30.13
CA VAL A 309 -0.72 -14.23 29.92
C VAL A 309 -0.32 -13.38 31.11
N LYS A 310 -1.26 -12.56 31.62
CA LYS A 310 -1.05 -11.77 32.85
C LYS A 310 -0.77 -12.65 34.05
N ALA A 311 -1.47 -13.76 34.20
CA ALA A 311 -1.23 -14.70 35.30
C ALA A 311 0.20 -15.28 35.29
N LYS A 312 0.83 -15.38 34.11
CA LYS A 312 2.21 -15.86 33.94
C LYS A 312 3.27 -14.78 34.09
N LEU A 313 3.02 -13.59 33.52
CA LEU A 313 4.02 -12.53 33.38
C LEU A 313 3.84 -11.38 34.38
N GLY A 314 2.70 -11.26 35.03
CA GLY A 314 2.41 -10.18 36.00
C GLY A 314 2.53 -8.81 35.38
N GLU A 315 3.39 -7.97 35.95
CA GLU A 315 3.66 -6.59 35.49
C GLU A 315 4.52 -6.54 34.24
N ASN A 316 5.20 -7.63 33.87
CA ASN A 316 5.98 -7.75 32.63
C ASN A 316 5.10 -7.99 31.40
N LEU A 317 3.78 -8.18 31.56
CA LEU A 317 2.85 -8.04 30.47
C LEU A 317 2.59 -6.55 30.19
N TRP A 318 2.97 -6.10 29.01
CA TRP A 318 2.59 -4.78 28.50
C TRP A 318 1.55 -4.92 27.40
N ILE A 319 0.75 -3.87 27.19
CA ILE A 319 -0.29 -3.82 26.15
C ILE A 319 -0.06 -2.67 25.18
N ALA A 320 -0.30 -2.93 23.93
CA ALA A 320 -0.11 -1.98 22.83
C ALA A 320 -1.04 -2.30 21.66
N PRO A 321 -1.18 -1.40 20.66
CA PRO A 321 -1.68 -1.78 19.34
C PRO A 321 -0.74 -2.80 18.70
N SER A 322 -1.24 -3.52 17.70
CA SER A 322 -0.46 -4.53 16.96
C SER A 322 0.80 -3.95 16.29
N CYS A 323 0.70 -2.69 15.85
CA CYS A 323 1.77 -1.88 15.26
C CYS A 323 1.47 -0.39 15.50
N SER A 324 2.24 0.50 14.87
CA SER A 324 1.94 1.95 14.92
C SER A 324 0.52 2.24 14.41
N LEU A 325 -0.20 3.08 15.14
CA LEU A 325 -1.51 3.61 14.70
C LEU A 325 -1.42 4.56 13.51
N LEU A 326 -0.22 4.88 13.03
CA LEU A 326 0.03 5.64 11.80
C LEU A 326 -0.78 5.09 10.60
N HIS A 327 -1.04 3.78 10.58
CA HIS A 327 -1.74 3.10 9.50
C HIS A 327 -3.27 3.14 9.62
N SER A 328 -3.80 3.67 10.72
CA SER A 328 -5.23 3.92 10.92
C SER A 328 -5.56 5.40 10.72
N PRO A 329 -6.77 5.75 10.25
CA PRO A 329 -7.24 7.13 10.28
C PRO A 329 -7.26 7.66 11.73
N GLN A 330 -7.14 8.99 11.90
CA GLN A 330 -6.87 9.55 13.21
C GLN A 330 -8.08 9.52 14.15
N ASP A 331 -9.24 10.05 13.73
CA ASP A 331 -10.39 10.21 14.64
C ASP A 331 -11.72 9.98 13.92
N LEU A 332 -12.50 9.02 14.39
CA LEU A 332 -13.84 8.71 13.89
C LEU A 332 -14.87 9.78 14.27
N ALA A 333 -14.61 10.58 15.31
CA ALA A 333 -15.55 11.60 15.78
C ALA A 333 -15.83 12.68 14.72
N VAL A 334 -14.85 12.96 13.85
CA VAL A 334 -14.99 13.95 12.77
C VAL A 334 -15.79 13.46 11.56
N GLU A 335 -16.19 12.19 11.53
CA GLU A 335 -17.00 11.59 10.46
C GLU A 335 -18.49 11.90 10.69
N GLU A 336 -18.95 13.00 10.13
CA GLU A 336 -20.36 13.46 10.28
C GLU A 336 -21.31 12.81 9.26
N LYS A 337 -20.81 12.41 8.10
CA LYS A 337 -21.60 11.89 6.99
C LYS A 337 -21.65 10.36 6.92
N LEU A 338 -20.85 9.68 7.72
CA LEU A 338 -20.84 8.23 7.77
C LEU A 338 -22.13 7.75 8.46
N ASP A 339 -22.75 6.72 7.86
CA ASP A 339 -23.94 6.09 8.45
C ASP A 339 -23.68 5.71 9.92
N GLY A 340 -24.64 6.04 10.79
CA GLY A 340 -24.48 5.89 12.24
C GLY A 340 -24.33 4.43 12.69
N GLU A 341 -25.00 3.51 11.99
CA GLU A 341 -24.94 2.08 12.27
C GLU A 341 -23.57 1.52 11.87
N ILE A 342 -23.10 1.83 10.65
CA ILE A 342 -21.76 1.45 10.17
C ILE A 342 -20.66 2.06 11.06
N LYS A 343 -20.82 3.33 11.45
CA LYS A 343 -19.89 4.03 12.35
C LYS A 343 -19.77 3.33 13.70
N SER A 344 -20.83 2.71 14.21
CA SER A 344 -20.84 2.01 15.50
C SER A 344 -19.91 0.80 15.57
N TRP A 345 -19.58 0.21 14.41
CA TRP A 345 -18.66 -0.94 14.28
C TRP A 345 -17.20 -0.52 14.11
N MET A 346 -16.92 0.78 14.03
CA MET A 346 -15.58 1.29 13.71
C MET A 346 -14.86 1.84 14.92
N ALA A 347 -13.53 1.84 14.82
CA ALA A 347 -12.59 2.53 15.72
C ALA A 347 -11.40 3.00 14.90
N PHE A 348 -11.18 4.32 14.86
CA PHE A 348 -9.96 4.92 14.33
C PHE A 348 -8.92 5.06 15.45
N ALA A 349 -7.76 5.65 15.19
CA ALA A 349 -6.66 5.69 16.15
C ALA A 349 -7.08 6.26 17.53
N ALA A 350 -7.84 7.35 17.57
CA ALA A 350 -8.33 7.93 18.84
C ALA A 350 -9.24 6.97 19.62
N GLN A 351 -10.12 6.25 18.93
CA GLN A 351 -11.00 5.27 19.57
C GLN A 351 -10.24 4.03 20.03
N LYS A 352 -9.20 3.62 19.30
CA LYS A 352 -8.31 2.50 19.69
C LYS A 352 -7.50 2.81 20.94
N LEU A 353 -7.14 4.08 21.19
CA LEU A 353 -6.56 4.50 22.46
C LEU A 353 -7.53 4.25 23.63
N VAL A 354 -8.82 4.59 23.43
CA VAL A 354 -9.84 4.34 24.46
C VAL A 354 -10.00 2.85 24.71
N GLU A 355 -10.02 2.03 23.68
CA GLU A 355 -10.06 0.55 23.79
C GLU A 355 -8.90 0.02 24.62
N LEU A 356 -7.67 0.46 24.37
CA LEU A 356 -6.48 0.07 25.15
C LEU A 356 -6.57 0.52 26.61
N GLY A 357 -7.08 1.72 26.87
CA GLY A 357 -7.33 2.20 28.22
C GLY A 357 -8.35 1.35 28.99
N VAL A 358 -9.40 0.88 28.31
CA VAL A 358 -10.38 -0.06 28.88
C VAL A 358 -9.72 -1.40 29.21
N VAL A 359 -8.94 -1.96 28.29
CA VAL A 359 -8.19 -3.21 28.50
C VAL A 359 -7.26 -3.09 29.70
N LYS A 360 -6.50 -1.99 29.80
CA LYS A 360 -5.62 -1.73 30.94
C LYS A 360 -6.39 -1.73 32.26
N ARG A 361 -7.47 -0.96 32.36
CA ARG A 361 -8.30 -0.88 33.57
C ARG A 361 -8.90 -2.24 33.93
N ALA A 362 -9.37 -2.99 32.97
CA ALA A 362 -9.89 -4.34 33.21
C ALA A 362 -8.82 -5.29 33.77
N LEU A 363 -7.62 -5.23 33.24
CA LEU A 363 -6.51 -6.05 33.72
C LEU A 363 -6.06 -5.66 35.16
N GLU A 364 -6.08 -4.39 35.50
CA GLU A 364 -5.61 -3.89 36.79
C GLU A 364 -6.67 -3.94 37.88
N GLN A 365 -7.93 -3.59 37.57
CA GLN A 365 -9.01 -3.36 38.50
C GLN A 365 -10.14 -4.42 38.41
N GLY A 366 -10.05 -5.30 37.41
CA GLY A 366 -11.08 -6.30 37.12
C GLY A 366 -12.15 -5.81 36.14
N LYS A 367 -12.90 -6.74 35.57
CA LYS A 367 -13.92 -6.49 34.53
C LYS A 367 -15.08 -5.59 35.07
N ASP A 368 -15.37 -5.67 36.33
CA ASP A 368 -16.45 -4.86 36.94
C ASP A 368 -16.19 -3.35 36.81
N ALA A 369 -14.92 -2.94 36.82
CA ALA A 369 -14.53 -1.52 36.68
C ALA A 369 -14.81 -0.94 35.29
N VAL A 370 -15.07 -1.79 34.28
CA VAL A 370 -15.28 -1.42 32.89
C VAL A 370 -16.53 -2.10 32.29
N GLN A 371 -17.47 -2.49 33.12
CA GLN A 371 -18.63 -3.28 32.70
C GLN A 371 -19.46 -2.59 31.62
N ALA A 372 -19.64 -1.28 31.68
CA ALA A 372 -20.40 -0.52 30.70
C ALA A 372 -19.72 -0.52 29.31
N GLU A 373 -18.40 -0.34 29.30
CA GLU A 373 -17.61 -0.34 28.07
C GLU A 373 -17.56 -1.74 27.45
N LEU A 374 -17.47 -2.80 28.26
CA LEU A 374 -17.54 -4.18 27.77
C LEU A 374 -18.91 -4.50 27.19
N ALA A 375 -19.99 -4.13 27.87
CA ALA A 375 -21.34 -4.32 27.37
C ALA A 375 -21.56 -3.61 26.02
N ALA A 376 -21.06 -2.39 25.87
CA ALA A 376 -21.13 -1.66 24.60
C ALA A 376 -20.29 -2.30 23.50
N SER A 377 -19.11 -2.82 23.81
CA SER A 377 -18.25 -3.55 22.89
C SER A 377 -18.90 -4.86 22.43
N ASP A 378 -19.44 -5.63 23.37
CA ASP A 378 -20.11 -6.91 23.09
C ASP A 378 -21.39 -6.70 22.26
N ALA A 379 -22.17 -5.66 22.55
CA ALA A 379 -23.35 -5.30 21.78
C ALA A 379 -23.00 -4.94 20.32
N ALA A 380 -21.94 -4.14 20.10
CA ALA A 380 -21.49 -3.78 18.77
C ALA A 380 -20.97 -5.03 17.98
N ALA A 381 -20.26 -5.92 18.67
CA ALA A 381 -19.78 -7.16 18.06
C ALA A 381 -20.94 -8.12 17.69
N ALA A 382 -21.96 -8.23 18.56
CA ALA A 382 -23.14 -9.06 18.31
C ALA A 382 -23.99 -8.50 17.18
N ASP A 383 -24.17 -7.17 17.11
CA ASP A 383 -24.87 -6.52 16.01
C ASP A 383 -24.12 -6.74 14.68
N ARG A 384 -22.82 -6.50 14.65
CA ARG A 384 -21.99 -6.72 13.46
C ARG A 384 -22.06 -8.16 12.94
N ALA A 385 -22.18 -9.13 13.82
CA ALA A 385 -22.25 -10.55 13.46
C ALA A 385 -23.57 -10.95 12.76
N THR A 386 -24.63 -10.17 12.88
CA THR A 386 -25.96 -10.56 12.40
C THR A 386 -26.66 -9.48 11.55
N ASN A 387 -26.09 -8.28 11.47
CA ASN A 387 -26.72 -7.14 10.81
C ASN A 387 -26.87 -7.35 9.30
N LYS A 388 -28.06 -7.06 8.79
CA LYS A 388 -28.39 -7.27 7.36
C LYS A 388 -27.70 -6.31 6.40
N LEU A 389 -27.17 -5.18 6.89
CA LEU A 389 -26.32 -4.31 6.06
C LEU A 389 -25.00 -4.99 5.72
N ILE A 390 -24.50 -5.82 6.64
CA ILE A 390 -23.24 -6.56 6.47
C ILE A 390 -23.48 -7.88 5.75
N HIS A 391 -24.53 -8.62 6.18
CA HIS A 391 -24.77 -9.99 5.78
C HIS A 391 -25.89 -10.07 4.76
N ASN A 392 -25.55 -10.37 3.50
CA ASN A 392 -26.47 -10.57 2.38
C ASN A 392 -26.55 -12.06 2.04
N ASP A 393 -27.67 -12.69 2.40
CA ASP A 393 -27.88 -14.12 2.18
C ASP A 393 -27.80 -14.52 0.70
N ALA A 394 -28.23 -13.65 -0.22
CA ALA A 394 -28.15 -13.92 -1.66
C ALA A 394 -26.68 -13.96 -2.15
N VAL A 395 -25.84 -13.05 -1.66
CA VAL A 395 -24.40 -13.06 -1.97
C VAL A 395 -23.73 -14.33 -1.45
N LYS A 396 -23.99 -14.68 -0.18
CA LYS A 396 -23.45 -15.90 0.43
C LYS A 396 -23.90 -17.16 -0.28
N ALA A 397 -25.19 -17.25 -0.61
CA ALA A 397 -25.75 -18.38 -1.36
C ALA A 397 -25.11 -18.51 -2.75
N ARG A 398 -24.86 -17.37 -3.43
CA ARG A 398 -24.20 -17.36 -4.74
C ARG A 398 -22.77 -17.89 -4.66
N VAL A 399 -22.00 -17.47 -3.67
CA VAL A 399 -20.62 -17.98 -3.47
C VAL A 399 -20.64 -19.48 -3.12
N ALA A 400 -21.54 -19.90 -2.22
CA ALA A 400 -21.66 -21.28 -1.81
C ALA A 400 -22.12 -22.22 -2.95
N ALA A 401 -22.85 -21.71 -3.91
CA ALA A 401 -23.34 -22.46 -5.06
C ALA A 401 -22.31 -22.61 -6.20
N LEU A 402 -21.12 -22.01 -6.09
CA LEU A 402 -20.08 -22.12 -7.12
C LEU A 402 -19.65 -23.58 -7.27
N PRO A 403 -19.80 -24.18 -8.46
CA PRO A 403 -19.29 -25.53 -8.70
C PRO A 403 -17.77 -25.54 -8.77
N LYS A 404 -17.18 -26.70 -8.57
CA LYS A 404 -15.73 -26.87 -8.81
C LYS A 404 -15.40 -26.54 -10.26
N GLY A 405 -14.41 -25.66 -10.49
CA GLY A 405 -14.03 -25.19 -11.82
C GLY A 405 -14.91 -24.06 -12.38
N ALA A 406 -15.73 -23.42 -11.53
CA ALA A 406 -16.54 -22.26 -11.92
C ALA A 406 -15.74 -21.09 -12.47
N ASP A 407 -14.45 -21.04 -12.13
CA ASP A 407 -13.47 -20.03 -12.56
C ASP A 407 -12.85 -20.30 -13.94
N GLN A 408 -13.22 -21.41 -14.60
CA GLN A 408 -12.63 -21.77 -15.89
C GLN A 408 -13.41 -21.15 -17.04
N ARG A 409 -12.68 -20.61 -18.04
CA ARG A 409 -13.23 -20.23 -19.35
C ARG A 409 -13.63 -21.49 -20.11
N LYS A 410 -14.57 -21.36 -21.04
CA LYS A 410 -15.12 -22.47 -21.84
C LYS A 410 -14.03 -23.23 -22.60
N SER A 411 -13.12 -22.52 -23.25
CA SER A 411 -12.04 -23.09 -24.04
C SER A 411 -10.65 -22.59 -23.58
N PRO A 412 -9.59 -23.35 -23.81
CA PRO A 412 -8.23 -22.90 -23.56
C PRO A 412 -7.84 -21.73 -24.49
N PHE A 413 -6.82 -20.96 -24.11
CA PHE A 413 -6.34 -19.78 -24.86
C PHE A 413 -6.12 -20.07 -26.34
N ALA A 414 -5.52 -21.20 -26.70
CA ALA A 414 -5.23 -21.58 -28.09
C ALA A 414 -6.47 -21.65 -28.99
N GLU A 415 -7.66 -21.89 -28.43
CA GLU A 415 -8.93 -21.86 -29.15
C GLU A 415 -9.58 -20.48 -29.09
N ARG A 416 -9.52 -19.81 -27.93
CA ARG A 416 -10.06 -18.46 -27.74
C ARG A 416 -9.41 -17.46 -28.70
N ILE A 417 -8.08 -17.49 -28.83
CA ILE A 417 -7.35 -16.55 -29.70
C ILE A 417 -7.77 -16.64 -31.15
N LYS A 418 -8.13 -17.84 -31.66
CA LYS A 418 -8.65 -18.02 -33.02
C LYS A 418 -9.99 -17.30 -33.20
N ALA A 419 -10.92 -17.52 -32.27
CA ALA A 419 -12.22 -16.85 -32.28
C ALA A 419 -12.11 -15.32 -32.16
N GLN A 420 -11.15 -14.85 -31.39
CA GLN A 420 -10.87 -13.41 -31.21
C GLN A 420 -10.28 -12.80 -32.49
N GLN A 421 -9.29 -13.45 -33.11
CA GLN A 421 -8.68 -12.98 -34.36
C GLN A 421 -9.66 -12.99 -35.54
N GLU A 422 -10.59 -13.94 -35.60
CA GLU A 422 -11.58 -14.05 -36.67
C GLU A 422 -12.43 -12.78 -36.83
N TRP A 423 -12.87 -12.19 -35.73
CA TRP A 423 -13.71 -10.98 -35.78
C TRP A 423 -12.90 -9.69 -35.68
N MET A 424 -11.85 -9.63 -34.87
CA MET A 424 -11.06 -8.40 -34.67
C MET A 424 -10.18 -8.09 -35.90
N LYS A 425 -9.64 -9.12 -36.54
CA LYS A 425 -8.73 -9.00 -37.73
C LYS A 425 -7.63 -7.97 -37.49
N LEU A 426 -7.01 -7.98 -36.30
CA LEU A 426 -5.96 -7.07 -35.94
C LEU A 426 -4.70 -7.33 -36.77
N PRO A 427 -3.91 -6.28 -37.11
CA PRO A 427 -2.62 -6.45 -37.78
C PRO A 427 -1.59 -7.11 -36.83
N ALA A 428 -0.43 -7.50 -37.39
CA ALA A 428 0.72 -7.83 -36.55
C ALA A 428 1.08 -6.66 -35.64
N LEU A 429 1.62 -6.94 -34.44
CA LEU A 429 1.93 -5.92 -33.43
C LEU A 429 0.71 -5.02 -33.13
N PRO A 430 -0.44 -5.57 -32.70
CA PRO A 430 -1.62 -4.77 -32.44
C PRO A 430 -1.36 -3.74 -31.35
N THR A 431 -1.94 -2.55 -31.49
CA THR A 431 -1.70 -1.41 -30.62
C THR A 431 -2.88 -1.13 -29.71
N THR A 432 -2.60 -0.79 -28.46
CA THR A 432 -3.59 -0.34 -27.47
C THR A 432 -2.96 0.62 -26.47
N THR A 433 -3.77 1.19 -25.60
CA THR A 433 -3.32 1.92 -24.38
C THR A 433 -3.83 1.21 -23.15
N ILE A 434 -3.33 1.61 -21.95
CA ILE A 434 -3.67 0.88 -20.73
C ILE A 434 -5.07 1.21 -20.23
N GLY A 435 -5.53 2.47 -20.36
CA GLY A 435 -6.89 2.85 -19.93
C GLY A 435 -7.07 4.35 -19.76
N SER A 436 -6.44 4.93 -18.76
CA SER A 436 -6.62 6.36 -18.47
C SER A 436 -5.86 7.25 -19.45
N PHE A 437 -6.48 8.38 -19.81
CA PHE A 437 -5.88 9.50 -20.53
C PHE A 437 -5.75 10.72 -19.62
N PRO A 438 -5.14 11.84 -20.08
CA PRO A 438 -4.86 13.00 -19.23
C PRO A 438 -6.07 13.49 -18.45
N GLN A 439 -5.92 13.57 -17.15
CA GLN A 439 -6.93 14.09 -16.23
C GLN A 439 -6.75 15.61 -16.09
N THR A 440 -7.37 16.37 -16.98
CA THR A 440 -7.25 17.84 -17.05
C THR A 440 -7.83 18.51 -15.81
N THR A 441 -7.54 19.81 -15.66
CA THR A 441 -8.13 20.63 -14.59
C THR A 441 -9.65 20.72 -14.75
N GLU A 442 -10.14 20.82 -15.97
CA GLU A 442 -11.56 20.89 -16.33
C GLU A 442 -12.30 19.61 -15.90
N ILE A 443 -11.75 18.43 -16.20
CA ILE A 443 -12.31 17.14 -15.74
C ILE A 443 -12.41 17.11 -14.22
N ARG A 444 -11.33 17.48 -13.53
CA ARG A 444 -11.32 17.48 -12.05
C ARG A 444 -12.31 18.45 -11.45
N GLN A 445 -12.44 19.64 -12.04
CA GLN A 445 -13.41 20.64 -11.61
C GLN A 445 -14.84 20.17 -11.84
N ALA A 446 -15.14 19.59 -13.00
CA ALA A 446 -16.47 19.05 -13.31
C ALA A 446 -16.89 17.95 -12.32
N ARG A 447 -16.00 16.97 -12.03
CA ARG A 447 -16.25 15.96 -11.02
C ARG A 447 -16.47 16.54 -9.61
N ALA A 448 -15.64 17.51 -9.21
CA ALA A 448 -15.77 18.17 -7.92
C ALA A 448 -17.08 18.96 -7.79
N ALA A 449 -17.46 19.69 -8.82
CA ALA A 449 -18.71 20.47 -8.86
C ALA A 449 -19.94 19.52 -8.83
N PHE A 450 -19.90 18.43 -9.57
CA PHE A 450 -20.95 17.40 -9.53
C PHE A 450 -21.10 16.77 -8.14
N LYS A 451 -19.98 16.39 -7.52
CA LYS A 451 -19.96 15.78 -6.17
C LYS A 451 -20.49 16.75 -5.09
N LYS A 452 -20.36 18.08 -5.30
CA LYS A 452 -20.90 19.12 -4.42
C LYS A 452 -22.35 19.48 -4.73
N GLY A 453 -22.94 18.97 -5.83
CA GLY A 453 -24.26 19.36 -6.30
C GLY A 453 -24.31 20.73 -6.99
N GLU A 454 -23.16 21.27 -7.36
CA GLU A 454 -23.01 22.56 -8.07
C GLU A 454 -23.21 22.39 -9.60
N LEU A 455 -23.08 21.18 -10.11
CA LEU A 455 -23.26 20.81 -11.51
C LEU A 455 -24.38 19.78 -11.63
N SER A 456 -25.31 19.98 -12.57
CA SER A 456 -26.40 19.02 -12.81
C SER A 456 -25.87 17.69 -13.37
N ALA A 457 -26.63 16.60 -13.19
CA ALA A 457 -26.27 15.30 -13.77
C ALA A 457 -26.19 15.34 -15.30
N ALA A 458 -27.08 16.11 -15.97
CA ALA A 458 -27.05 16.28 -17.42
C ALA A 458 -25.81 17.04 -17.92
N ASP A 459 -25.44 18.12 -17.21
CA ASP A 459 -24.24 18.89 -17.56
C ASP A 459 -22.95 18.10 -17.28
N TYR A 460 -22.93 17.33 -16.20
CA TYR A 460 -21.83 16.41 -15.90
C TYR A 460 -21.67 15.32 -16.97
N ASP A 461 -22.79 14.70 -17.37
CA ASP A 461 -22.82 13.70 -18.44
C ASP A 461 -22.26 14.29 -19.75
N ALA A 462 -22.74 15.48 -20.13
CA ALA A 462 -22.27 16.18 -21.33
C ALA A 462 -20.78 16.51 -21.26
N ALA A 463 -20.28 16.96 -20.09
CA ALA A 463 -18.85 17.26 -19.88
C ALA A 463 -17.99 15.99 -20.04
N MET A 464 -18.38 14.88 -19.42
CA MET A 464 -17.63 13.62 -19.54
C MET A 464 -17.69 13.05 -20.97
N LYS A 465 -18.83 13.10 -21.63
CA LYS A 465 -18.95 12.70 -23.04
C LYS A 465 -18.07 13.49 -23.98
N LYS A 466 -17.92 14.81 -23.76
CA LYS A 466 -17.01 15.65 -24.52
C LYS A 466 -15.56 15.19 -24.39
N GLU A 467 -15.13 14.88 -23.17
CA GLU A 467 -13.76 14.42 -22.92
C GLU A 467 -13.51 13.02 -23.52
N ILE A 468 -14.49 12.11 -23.37
CA ILE A 468 -14.43 10.77 -23.98
C ILE A 468 -14.38 10.88 -25.50
N ALA A 469 -15.21 11.74 -26.11
CA ALA A 469 -15.21 11.94 -27.56
C ALA A 469 -13.85 12.45 -28.06
N TYR A 470 -13.24 13.41 -27.37
CA TYR A 470 -11.90 13.90 -27.69
C TYR A 470 -10.84 12.81 -27.56
N CYS A 471 -10.91 12.01 -26.52
CA CYS A 471 -10.00 10.89 -26.30
C CYS A 471 -10.10 9.85 -27.44
N VAL A 472 -11.32 9.51 -27.87
CA VAL A 472 -11.53 8.58 -28.99
C VAL A 472 -11.05 9.19 -30.29
N GLU A 473 -11.33 10.46 -30.56
CA GLU A 473 -10.89 11.19 -31.76
C GLU A 473 -9.35 11.18 -31.89
N VAL A 474 -8.62 11.42 -30.80
CA VAL A 474 -7.15 11.37 -30.80
C VAL A 474 -6.66 9.97 -31.15
N GLN A 475 -7.23 8.91 -30.55
CA GLN A 475 -6.84 7.54 -30.82
C GLN A 475 -7.17 7.10 -32.25
N GLU A 476 -8.31 7.56 -32.81
CA GLU A 476 -8.65 7.33 -34.22
C GLU A 476 -7.64 7.98 -35.17
N LYS A 477 -7.26 9.25 -34.93
CA LYS A 477 -6.23 9.95 -35.73
C LYS A 477 -4.87 9.27 -35.66
N LEU A 478 -4.52 8.70 -34.52
CA LEU A 478 -3.28 7.94 -34.33
C LEU A 478 -3.37 6.52 -34.90
N GLU A 479 -4.57 6.06 -35.27
CA GLU A 479 -4.83 4.70 -35.79
C GLU A 479 -4.53 3.59 -34.77
N ILE A 480 -4.75 3.84 -33.50
CA ILE A 480 -4.64 2.80 -32.45
C ILE A 480 -5.69 1.71 -32.70
N ASP A 481 -5.26 0.45 -32.74
CA ASP A 481 -6.12 -0.66 -33.18
C ASP A 481 -7.23 -0.97 -32.16
N VAL A 482 -6.94 -0.93 -30.87
CA VAL A 482 -7.87 -1.18 -29.77
C VAL A 482 -7.88 0.02 -28.83
N PRO A 483 -8.74 1.03 -29.11
CA PRO A 483 -8.81 2.23 -28.30
C PRO A 483 -9.53 2.00 -26.96
N VAL A 484 -9.34 2.96 -26.03
CA VAL A 484 -10.01 3.03 -24.75
C VAL A 484 -10.85 4.31 -24.63
N HIS A 485 -11.81 4.38 -23.70
CA HIS A 485 -12.61 5.59 -23.50
C HIS A 485 -11.89 6.72 -22.73
N GLY A 486 -10.77 6.42 -22.05
CA GLY A 486 -9.90 7.39 -21.40
C GLY A 486 -10.22 7.70 -19.94
N GLU A 487 -11.28 7.17 -19.38
CA GLU A 487 -11.63 7.21 -17.94
C GLU A 487 -11.84 8.63 -17.36
N ALA A 488 -12.41 9.55 -18.14
CA ALA A 488 -12.65 10.92 -17.68
C ALA A 488 -13.53 10.99 -16.41
N GLU A 489 -14.48 10.06 -16.28
CA GLU A 489 -15.41 9.99 -15.15
C GLU A 489 -14.77 9.45 -13.85
N ARG A 490 -13.55 8.88 -13.90
CA ARG A 490 -12.91 8.19 -12.78
C ARG A 490 -11.84 9.03 -12.10
N ASN A 491 -12.01 9.28 -10.81
CA ASN A 491 -10.98 9.93 -9.99
C ASN A 491 -9.90 8.93 -9.55
N ASP A 492 -10.31 7.70 -9.20
CA ASP A 492 -9.46 6.62 -8.69
C ASP A 492 -10.01 5.28 -9.17
N MET A 493 -9.12 4.31 -9.40
CA MET A 493 -9.52 3.02 -9.95
C MET A 493 -10.21 2.08 -8.94
N VAL A 494 -10.16 2.37 -7.65
CA VAL A 494 -10.85 1.60 -6.60
C VAL A 494 -12.08 2.36 -6.09
N GLU A 495 -11.95 3.65 -5.80
CA GLU A 495 -13.06 4.49 -5.33
C GLU A 495 -14.23 4.48 -6.32
N TYR A 496 -13.96 4.65 -7.63
CA TYR A 496 -15.00 4.65 -8.66
C TYR A 496 -15.88 3.40 -8.63
N PHE A 497 -15.27 2.22 -8.52
CA PHE A 497 -16.02 0.96 -8.46
C PHE A 497 -16.70 0.74 -7.10
N GLY A 498 -15.98 1.03 -6.01
CA GLY A 498 -16.51 0.90 -4.66
C GLY A 498 -17.75 1.75 -4.42
N GLU A 499 -17.82 2.98 -4.99
CA GLU A 499 -19.00 3.85 -4.90
C GLU A 499 -20.26 3.24 -5.55
N GLN A 500 -20.10 2.25 -6.43
CA GLN A 500 -21.18 1.58 -7.17
C GLN A 500 -21.48 0.15 -6.69
N LEU A 501 -20.70 -0.34 -5.72
CA LEU A 501 -20.87 -1.67 -5.15
C LEU A 501 -21.53 -1.58 -3.76
N SER A 502 -22.46 -2.50 -3.49
CA SER A 502 -22.96 -2.70 -2.12
C SER A 502 -21.87 -3.32 -1.26
N GLY A 503 -21.91 -3.09 0.05
CA GLY A 503 -20.89 -3.57 0.99
C GLY A 503 -19.68 -2.64 1.15
N TYR A 504 -19.64 -1.52 0.42
CA TYR A 504 -18.64 -0.46 0.52
C TYR A 504 -19.21 0.78 1.19
N CYS A 505 -18.40 1.47 1.96
CA CYS A 505 -18.67 2.83 2.42
C CYS A 505 -17.41 3.70 2.34
N PHE A 506 -17.60 5.02 2.46
CA PHE A 506 -16.55 6.01 2.26
C PHE A 506 -16.54 6.99 3.41
N SER A 507 -15.39 7.17 4.03
CA SER A 507 -15.18 8.19 5.06
C SER A 507 -15.03 9.57 4.43
N GLN A 508 -15.25 10.61 5.22
CA GLN A 508 -14.94 11.99 4.85
C GLN A 508 -13.48 12.34 5.19
N PHE A 509 -12.99 11.90 6.32
CA PHE A 509 -11.67 12.21 6.87
C PHE A 509 -10.82 10.99 7.20
N GLY A 510 -11.15 9.82 6.69
CA GLY A 510 -10.41 8.57 6.90
C GLY A 510 -9.07 8.52 6.17
N TRP A 511 -8.31 9.60 6.26
CA TRP A 511 -7.01 9.75 5.61
C TRP A 511 -5.92 9.03 6.39
N VAL A 512 -5.07 8.32 5.66
CA VAL A 512 -3.80 7.78 6.16
C VAL A 512 -2.64 8.32 5.32
N GLN A 513 -1.49 8.49 5.93
CA GLN A 513 -0.31 8.96 5.23
C GLN A 513 0.20 7.89 4.27
N SER A 514 0.48 8.29 3.03
CA SER A 514 1.15 7.46 2.04
C SER A 514 2.66 7.76 2.04
N TYR A 515 3.05 9.01 1.81
CA TYR A 515 4.43 9.50 1.95
C TYR A 515 4.43 11.03 2.00
N GLY A 516 5.33 11.60 2.79
CA GLY A 516 5.44 13.05 2.91
C GLY A 516 4.09 13.71 3.18
N SER A 517 3.68 14.65 2.33
CA SER A 517 2.36 15.29 2.39
C SER A 517 1.24 14.50 1.71
N ARG A 518 1.56 13.43 0.97
CA ARG A 518 0.54 12.64 0.27
C ARG A 518 -0.19 11.71 1.23
N CYS A 519 -1.50 11.82 1.20
CA CYS A 519 -2.41 10.99 1.94
C CYS A 519 -3.32 10.22 1.00
N VAL A 520 -3.76 9.05 1.41
CA VAL A 520 -4.80 8.25 0.75
C VAL A 520 -5.98 8.09 1.69
N LYS A 521 -7.16 7.93 1.13
CA LYS A 521 -8.41 7.68 1.85
C LYS A 521 -9.03 6.41 1.29
N PRO A 522 -8.58 5.24 1.79
CA PRO A 522 -9.07 3.96 1.27
C PRO A 522 -10.58 3.83 1.44
N PRO A 523 -11.29 3.26 0.45
CA PRO A 523 -12.64 2.75 0.65
C PRO A 523 -12.69 1.75 1.81
N ILE A 524 -13.87 1.53 2.37
CA ILE A 524 -14.08 0.60 3.47
C ILE A 524 -15.05 -0.48 3.02
N ILE A 525 -14.60 -1.73 2.98
CA ILE A 525 -15.44 -2.90 2.72
C ILE A 525 -15.98 -3.37 4.07
N PHE A 526 -17.25 -3.06 4.35
CA PHE A 526 -17.85 -3.36 5.63
C PHE A 526 -18.80 -4.57 5.61
N GLY A 527 -19.28 -4.96 4.42
CA GLY A 527 -20.30 -6.00 4.26
C GLY A 527 -20.09 -6.88 3.03
N ASP A 528 -21.02 -7.78 2.79
CA ASP A 528 -21.02 -8.63 1.60
C ASP A 528 -21.14 -7.78 0.33
N VAL A 529 -20.28 -8.06 -0.64
CA VAL A 529 -20.14 -7.23 -1.84
C VAL A 529 -21.05 -7.76 -2.96
N SER A 530 -21.84 -6.86 -3.54
CA SER A 530 -22.62 -7.12 -4.74
C SER A 530 -22.69 -5.89 -5.65
N ARG A 531 -23.04 -6.11 -6.91
CA ARG A 531 -23.21 -5.07 -7.92
C ARG A 531 -24.72 -4.85 -8.18
N PRO A 532 -25.30 -3.75 -7.67
CA PRO A 532 -26.73 -3.51 -7.90
C PRO A 532 -27.06 -3.06 -9.33
N ASN A 533 -26.14 -2.34 -10.00
CA ASN A 533 -26.32 -1.79 -11.34
C ASN A 533 -25.04 -1.89 -12.17
N PRO A 534 -25.12 -1.83 -13.52
CA PRO A 534 -23.93 -1.68 -14.37
C PRO A 534 -23.12 -0.45 -13.99
N MET A 535 -21.78 -0.61 -14.02
CA MET A 535 -20.85 0.43 -13.53
C MET A 535 -20.16 1.20 -14.66
N THR A 536 -19.83 0.53 -15.76
CA THR A 536 -19.00 1.07 -16.85
C THR A 536 -19.64 0.92 -18.23
N VAL A 537 -20.68 0.12 -18.35
CA VAL A 537 -21.35 -0.19 -19.63
C VAL A 537 -21.77 1.08 -20.36
N TYR A 538 -22.34 2.04 -19.66
CA TYR A 538 -22.83 3.30 -20.21
C TYR A 538 -21.72 4.09 -20.94
N TRP A 539 -20.58 4.28 -20.28
CA TRP A 539 -19.46 5.05 -20.82
C TRP A 539 -18.75 4.29 -21.93
N SER A 540 -18.58 2.98 -21.78
CA SER A 540 -17.94 2.11 -22.77
C SER A 540 -18.76 2.04 -24.06
N THR A 541 -20.08 1.91 -23.98
CA THR A 541 -20.97 1.89 -25.14
C THR A 541 -21.05 3.24 -25.83
N TYR A 542 -21.04 4.35 -25.08
CA TYR A 542 -20.95 5.67 -25.67
C TYR A 542 -19.64 5.81 -26.47
N ALA A 543 -18.51 5.45 -25.89
CA ALA A 543 -17.21 5.48 -26.58
C ALA A 543 -17.20 4.57 -27.83
N GLN A 544 -17.76 3.36 -27.74
CA GLN A 544 -17.88 2.46 -28.88
C GLN A 544 -18.74 3.02 -30.01
N SER A 545 -19.73 3.86 -29.69
CA SER A 545 -20.58 4.50 -30.71
C SER A 545 -19.83 5.52 -31.59
N LEU A 546 -18.65 5.96 -31.13
CA LEU A 546 -17.81 6.98 -31.80
C LEU A 546 -16.76 6.36 -32.74
N THR A 547 -16.56 5.04 -32.71
CA THR A 547 -15.54 4.34 -33.49
C THR A 547 -16.05 2.98 -34.00
N LYS A 548 -15.47 2.53 -35.13
CA LYS A 548 -15.65 1.17 -35.64
C LYS A 548 -14.60 0.19 -35.10
N ARG A 549 -13.56 0.70 -34.44
CA ARG A 549 -12.53 -0.13 -33.81
C ARG A 549 -13.08 -0.77 -32.54
N PRO A 550 -12.57 -1.96 -32.15
CA PRO A 550 -13.03 -2.59 -30.89
C PRO A 550 -12.62 -1.74 -29.67
N MET A 551 -13.60 -1.18 -28.99
CA MET A 551 -13.40 -0.43 -27.75
C MET A 551 -13.05 -1.36 -26.60
N LYS A 552 -12.00 -1.05 -25.84
CA LYS A 552 -11.61 -1.83 -24.66
C LYS A 552 -12.32 -1.28 -23.41
N GLY A 553 -13.12 -2.13 -22.76
CA GLY A 553 -13.72 -1.86 -21.45
C GLY A 553 -12.65 -2.02 -20.35
N MET A 554 -12.76 -1.22 -19.28
CA MET A 554 -11.75 -1.11 -18.24
C MET A 554 -12.35 -1.38 -16.87
N LEU A 555 -11.84 -2.38 -16.15
CA LEU A 555 -12.25 -2.76 -14.80
C LEU A 555 -11.03 -2.87 -13.88
N THR A 556 -11.27 -2.82 -12.58
CA THR A 556 -10.26 -3.10 -11.55
C THR A 556 -10.53 -4.46 -10.93
N GLY A 557 -9.52 -5.30 -10.83
CA GLY A 557 -9.63 -6.68 -10.38
C GLY A 557 -9.86 -6.84 -8.87
N PRO A 558 -10.28 -8.04 -8.43
CA PRO A 558 -10.67 -8.30 -7.04
C PRO A 558 -9.57 -8.04 -6.02
N VAL A 559 -8.33 -8.45 -6.33
CA VAL A 559 -7.20 -8.28 -5.40
C VAL A 559 -6.88 -6.81 -5.20
N THR A 560 -6.82 -6.04 -6.27
CA THR A 560 -6.58 -4.59 -6.19
C THR A 560 -7.70 -3.88 -5.45
N MET A 561 -8.96 -4.26 -5.67
CA MET A 561 -10.11 -3.69 -4.98
C MET A 561 -10.01 -3.86 -3.46
N PHE A 562 -9.70 -5.04 -2.95
CA PHE A 562 -9.57 -5.21 -1.51
C PHE A 562 -8.24 -4.68 -0.95
N LYS A 563 -7.13 -4.82 -1.69
CA LYS A 563 -5.79 -4.40 -1.20
C LYS A 563 -5.70 -2.91 -0.93
N TRP A 564 -6.36 -2.10 -1.75
CA TRP A 564 -6.39 -0.65 -1.59
C TRP A 564 -7.61 -0.14 -0.82
N SER A 565 -8.26 -1.02 -0.06
CA SER A 565 -9.36 -0.71 0.85
C SER A 565 -9.02 -1.12 2.28
N PHE A 566 -9.72 -0.56 3.26
CA PHE A 566 -9.86 -1.19 4.57
C PHE A 566 -10.88 -2.32 4.43
N VAL A 567 -10.50 -3.52 4.83
CA VAL A 567 -11.30 -4.72 4.58
C VAL A 567 -11.94 -5.20 5.88
N ARG A 568 -13.17 -5.73 5.79
CA ARG A 568 -13.81 -6.47 6.88
C ARG A 568 -12.92 -7.62 7.36
N ASP A 569 -13.00 -7.94 8.64
CA ASP A 569 -12.18 -8.94 9.32
C ASP A 569 -12.97 -10.12 9.89
N ASP A 570 -14.27 -10.20 9.59
CA ASP A 570 -15.19 -11.25 10.05
C ASP A 570 -15.26 -12.47 9.12
N ILE A 571 -14.76 -12.36 7.89
CA ILE A 571 -14.62 -13.45 6.93
C ILE A 571 -13.22 -13.45 6.31
N PRO A 572 -12.74 -14.60 5.75
CA PRO A 572 -11.45 -14.66 5.08
C PRO A 572 -11.35 -13.73 3.86
N LEU A 573 -10.15 -13.19 3.58
CA LEU A 573 -9.90 -12.38 2.37
C LEU A 573 -10.26 -13.09 1.07
N SER A 574 -10.03 -14.40 1.00
CA SER A 574 -10.43 -15.23 -0.14
C SER A 574 -11.93 -15.20 -0.42
N GLU A 575 -12.75 -15.11 0.63
CA GLU A 575 -14.20 -14.99 0.51
C GLU A 575 -14.59 -13.59 0.02
N VAL A 576 -13.98 -12.55 0.56
CA VAL A 576 -14.16 -11.15 0.07
C VAL A 576 -13.78 -11.06 -1.41
N ALA A 577 -12.65 -11.64 -1.81
CA ALA A 577 -12.20 -11.67 -3.19
C ALA A 577 -13.19 -12.37 -4.13
N LYS A 578 -13.80 -13.48 -3.71
CA LYS A 578 -14.83 -14.18 -4.48
C LYS A 578 -16.10 -13.34 -4.67
N GLN A 579 -16.54 -12.64 -3.62
CA GLN A 579 -17.70 -11.75 -3.70
C GLN A 579 -17.44 -10.60 -4.69
N ILE A 580 -16.27 -9.96 -4.63
CA ILE A 580 -15.88 -8.91 -5.58
C ILE A 580 -15.79 -9.49 -7.00
N ALA A 581 -15.17 -10.65 -7.16
CA ALA A 581 -15.03 -11.31 -8.44
C ALA A 581 -16.39 -11.58 -9.13
N LEU A 582 -17.37 -12.06 -8.37
CA LEU A 582 -18.73 -12.29 -8.90
C LEU A 582 -19.45 -10.98 -9.27
N ALA A 583 -19.23 -9.91 -8.51
CA ALA A 583 -19.76 -8.59 -8.86
C ALA A 583 -19.13 -8.05 -10.15
N LEU A 584 -17.82 -8.25 -10.34
CA LEU A 584 -17.12 -7.89 -11.58
C LEU A 584 -17.52 -8.80 -12.74
N ASN A 585 -17.78 -10.09 -12.49
CA ASN A 585 -18.25 -11.00 -13.52
C ASN A 585 -19.57 -10.53 -14.13
N ASP A 586 -20.50 -10.05 -13.31
CA ASP A 586 -21.74 -9.45 -13.80
C ASP A 586 -21.46 -8.26 -14.73
N GLU A 587 -20.48 -7.43 -14.42
CA GLU A 587 -20.08 -6.31 -15.28
C GLU A 587 -19.45 -6.77 -16.59
N VAL A 588 -18.58 -7.79 -16.54
CA VAL A 588 -17.95 -8.38 -17.74
C VAL A 588 -19.04 -8.92 -18.70
N LEU A 589 -20.00 -9.66 -18.18
CA LEU A 589 -21.09 -10.24 -18.99
C LEU A 589 -22.02 -9.15 -19.56
N ASP A 590 -22.29 -8.09 -18.81
CA ASP A 590 -23.10 -6.96 -19.32
C ASP A 590 -22.32 -6.13 -20.36
N LEU A 591 -21.01 -5.94 -20.22
CA LEU A 591 -20.18 -5.32 -21.24
C LEU A 591 -20.19 -6.13 -22.53
N GLU A 592 -19.98 -7.45 -22.44
CA GLU A 592 -20.01 -8.36 -23.58
C GLU A 592 -21.40 -8.30 -24.29
N LYS A 593 -22.48 -8.39 -23.53
CA LYS A 593 -23.84 -8.27 -24.05
C LYS A 593 -24.09 -6.93 -24.75
N ALA A 594 -23.47 -5.87 -24.28
CA ALA A 594 -23.55 -4.54 -24.89
C ALA A 594 -22.62 -4.37 -26.12
N GLY A 595 -21.88 -5.42 -26.52
CA GLY A 595 -21.00 -5.41 -27.67
C GLY A 595 -19.54 -5.05 -27.40
N ILE A 596 -19.17 -4.85 -26.13
CA ILE A 596 -17.78 -4.61 -25.72
C ILE A 596 -17.08 -5.95 -25.52
N LYS A 597 -16.31 -6.37 -26.50
CA LYS A 597 -15.68 -7.71 -26.55
C LYS A 597 -14.17 -7.70 -26.30
N VAL A 598 -13.61 -6.59 -25.92
CA VAL A 598 -12.25 -6.49 -25.35
C VAL A 598 -12.41 -5.86 -23.96
N ILE A 599 -12.04 -6.59 -22.92
CA ILE A 599 -12.28 -6.17 -21.53
C ILE A 599 -10.99 -6.36 -20.74
N GLN A 600 -10.49 -5.29 -20.16
CA GLN A 600 -9.31 -5.32 -19.30
C GLN A 600 -9.73 -5.30 -17.83
N ILE A 601 -9.16 -6.22 -17.04
CA ILE A 601 -9.33 -6.32 -15.60
C ILE A 601 -7.94 -6.16 -14.99
N ASP A 602 -7.69 -4.99 -14.40
CA ASP A 602 -6.37 -4.62 -13.91
C ASP A 602 -6.10 -5.18 -12.52
N GLU A 603 -4.95 -5.83 -12.36
CA GLU A 603 -4.47 -6.36 -11.09
C GLU A 603 -3.07 -5.86 -10.70
N PRO A 604 -2.86 -4.53 -10.61
CA PRO A 604 -1.56 -3.98 -10.26
C PRO A 604 -1.10 -4.33 -8.84
N ALA A 605 -2.03 -4.68 -7.95
CA ALA A 605 -1.74 -4.93 -6.54
C ALA A 605 -1.47 -6.40 -6.18
N ILE A 606 -1.44 -7.32 -7.13
CA ILE A 606 -1.29 -8.75 -6.80
C ILE A 606 0.03 -9.05 -6.06
N ARG A 607 1.15 -8.52 -6.59
CA ARG A 607 2.47 -8.68 -5.95
C ARG A 607 2.55 -7.99 -4.60
N GLU A 608 1.96 -6.82 -4.51
CA GLU A 608 1.87 -6.02 -3.28
C GLU A 608 1.01 -6.66 -2.19
N ALA A 609 0.00 -7.43 -2.59
CA ALA A 609 -0.93 -8.09 -1.66
C ALA A 609 -0.38 -9.40 -1.08
N MET A 610 0.72 -9.90 -1.60
CA MET A 610 1.32 -11.16 -1.13
C MET A 610 1.70 -11.08 0.35
N PRO A 611 1.51 -12.18 1.10
CA PRO A 611 1.97 -12.27 2.48
C PRO A 611 3.49 -12.08 2.61
N LEU A 612 3.95 -11.57 3.75
CA LEU A 612 5.38 -11.42 4.03
C LEU A 612 6.11 -12.76 4.15
N LYS A 613 5.42 -13.83 4.57
CA LYS A 613 5.97 -15.19 4.71
C LYS A 613 5.75 -15.98 3.44
N LYS A 614 6.84 -16.47 2.83
CA LYS A 614 6.79 -17.30 1.60
C LYS A 614 5.95 -18.57 1.75
N ALA A 615 5.92 -19.16 2.94
CA ALA A 615 5.09 -20.31 3.22
C ALA A 615 3.58 -20.10 2.96
N GLN A 616 3.12 -18.84 2.91
CA GLN A 616 1.73 -18.47 2.64
C GLN A 616 1.48 -18.08 1.18
N TRP A 617 2.53 -18.01 0.33
CA TRP A 617 2.41 -17.51 -1.04
C TRP A 617 1.56 -18.40 -1.93
N ASP A 618 1.78 -19.71 -1.89
CA ASP A 618 1.05 -20.67 -2.75
C ASP A 618 -0.45 -20.63 -2.48
N GLU A 619 -0.84 -20.61 -1.21
CA GLU A 619 -2.25 -20.49 -0.81
C GLU A 619 -2.85 -19.16 -1.27
N PHE A 620 -2.15 -18.05 -1.01
CA PHE A 620 -2.59 -16.72 -1.43
C PHE A 620 -2.76 -16.65 -2.95
N LEU A 621 -1.73 -17.03 -3.71
CA LEU A 621 -1.74 -16.98 -5.18
C LEU A 621 -2.81 -17.88 -5.78
N ALA A 622 -3.07 -19.04 -5.16
CA ALA A 622 -4.12 -19.94 -5.63
C ALA A 622 -5.49 -19.27 -5.65
N TRP A 623 -5.94 -18.70 -4.52
CA TRP A 623 -7.26 -18.06 -4.46
C TRP A 623 -7.28 -16.67 -5.12
N ALA A 624 -6.16 -15.93 -5.14
CA ALA A 624 -6.06 -14.65 -5.83
C ALA A 624 -6.22 -14.82 -7.35
N CYS A 625 -5.54 -15.78 -7.96
CA CYS A 625 -5.68 -16.10 -9.37
C CYS A 625 -7.06 -16.71 -9.70
N GLU A 626 -7.62 -17.55 -8.81
CA GLU A 626 -9.00 -18.05 -8.92
C GLU A 626 -9.99 -16.89 -8.98
N SER A 627 -9.84 -15.87 -8.12
CA SER A 627 -10.74 -14.70 -8.10
C SER A 627 -10.66 -13.89 -9.38
N PHE A 628 -9.48 -13.75 -9.98
CA PHE A 628 -9.33 -13.11 -11.28
C PHE A 628 -10.06 -13.90 -12.37
N ARG A 629 -9.81 -15.21 -12.48
CA ARG A 629 -10.49 -16.06 -13.47
C ARG A 629 -12.01 -16.04 -13.30
N LEU A 630 -12.48 -16.07 -12.05
CA LEU A 630 -13.90 -15.99 -11.72
C LEU A 630 -14.53 -14.68 -12.21
N SER A 631 -13.77 -13.56 -12.22
CA SER A 631 -14.25 -12.28 -12.76
C SER A 631 -14.55 -12.30 -14.25
N SER A 632 -13.93 -13.20 -15.01
CA SER A 632 -14.10 -13.30 -16.47
C SER A 632 -14.79 -14.58 -16.94
N THR A 633 -15.16 -15.47 -16.01
CA THR A 633 -15.84 -16.73 -16.36
C THR A 633 -17.19 -16.48 -17.03
N GLY A 634 -17.59 -17.38 -17.89
CA GLY A 634 -18.85 -17.26 -18.66
C GLY A 634 -18.79 -16.34 -19.88
N ALA A 635 -17.74 -15.55 -20.05
CA ALA A 635 -17.52 -14.79 -21.26
C ALA A 635 -17.25 -15.72 -22.46
N GLU A 636 -17.78 -15.37 -23.63
CA GLU A 636 -17.63 -16.15 -24.86
C GLU A 636 -16.15 -16.19 -25.30
N ASP A 637 -15.76 -17.24 -26.04
CA ASP A 637 -14.39 -17.39 -26.55
C ASP A 637 -13.93 -16.22 -27.42
N SER A 638 -14.87 -15.56 -28.11
CA SER A 638 -14.61 -14.37 -28.92
C SER A 638 -14.37 -13.10 -28.10
N THR A 639 -14.64 -13.09 -26.79
CA THR A 639 -14.36 -11.97 -25.90
C THR A 639 -12.96 -12.10 -25.36
N GLN A 640 -12.13 -11.08 -25.62
CA GLN A 640 -10.72 -11.04 -25.22
C GLN A 640 -10.57 -10.36 -23.86
N ILE A 641 -9.97 -11.05 -22.92
CA ILE A 641 -9.71 -10.56 -21.56
C ILE A 641 -8.26 -10.11 -21.47
N HIS A 642 -8.06 -8.84 -21.15
CA HIS A 642 -6.78 -8.24 -20.84
C HIS A 642 -6.58 -8.10 -19.33
N THR A 643 -5.31 -8.03 -18.92
CA THR A 643 -4.91 -7.56 -17.59
C THR A 643 -3.71 -6.65 -17.71
N HIS A 644 -3.51 -5.78 -16.72
CA HIS A 644 -2.34 -4.93 -16.62
C HIS A 644 -1.69 -5.04 -15.24
N MET A 645 -0.37 -5.11 -15.23
CA MET A 645 0.44 -5.11 -14.02
C MET A 645 1.53 -4.05 -14.13
N CYS A 646 1.57 -3.14 -13.15
CA CYS A 646 2.59 -2.11 -13.07
C CYS A 646 3.51 -2.30 -11.86
N TYR A 647 4.72 -1.73 -11.94
CA TYR A 647 5.72 -1.64 -10.86
C TYR A 647 6.07 -2.95 -10.15
N SER A 648 6.06 -4.09 -10.83
CA SER A 648 6.25 -5.36 -10.15
C SER A 648 7.39 -6.19 -10.75
N GLU A 649 8.26 -6.70 -9.89
CA GLU A 649 9.13 -7.82 -10.20
C GLU A 649 8.32 -9.11 -9.97
N PHE A 650 7.91 -9.80 -11.04
CA PHE A 650 7.10 -11.03 -10.92
C PHE A 650 7.84 -12.30 -11.29
N ASN A 651 9.15 -12.25 -11.45
CA ASN A 651 9.94 -13.41 -11.92
C ASN A 651 9.73 -14.64 -11.05
N ASP A 652 9.51 -14.43 -9.75
CA ASP A 652 9.27 -15.49 -8.77
C ASP A 652 7.83 -16.00 -8.72
N ILE A 653 6.87 -15.33 -9.38
CA ILE A 653 5.45 -15.69 -9.39
C ILE A 653 4.86 -15.86 -10.81
N LEU A 654 5.69 -15.93 -11.83
CA LEU A 654 5.24 -16.08 -13.24
C LEU A 654 4.29 -17.25 -13.47
N PRO A 655 4.47 -18.43 -12.86
CA PRO A 655 3.50 -19.53 -13.00
C PRO A 655 2.10 -19.16 -12.50
N ALA A 656 2.02 -18.42 -11.39
CA ALA A 656 0.75 -17.93 -10.87
C ALA A 656 0.13 -16.87 -11.78
N ILE A 657 0.93 -15.92 -12.30
CA ILE A 657 0.46 -14.93 -13.26
C ILE A 657 -0.09 -15.61 -14.53
N ALA A 658 0.60 -16.61 -15.05
CA ALA A 658 0.11 -17.40 -16.19
C ALA A 658 -1.20 -18.13 -15.85
N SER A 659 -1.37 -18.60 -14.64
CA SER A 659 -2.59 -19.28 -14.18
C SER A 659 -3.82 -18.35 -14.08
N MET A 660 -3.64 -17.03 -14.11
CA MET A 660 -4.76 -16.09 -14.25
C MET A 660 -5.50 -16.25 -15.58
N ASP A 661 -4.82 -16.80 -16.59
CA ASP A 661 -5.38 -17.12 -17.90
C ASP A 661 -5.99 -15.91 -18.63
N ALA A 662 -5.43 -14.72 -18.44
CA ALA A 662 -5.77 -13.56 -19.25
C ALA A 662 -5.31 -13.78 -20.70
N ASP A 663 -6.11 -13.39 -21.69
CA ASP A 663 -5.74 -13.54 -23.10
C ASP A 663 -4.53 -12.66 -23.46
N VAL A 664 -4.47 -11.45 -22.90
CA VAL A 664 -3.36 -10.50 -23.07
C VAL A 664 -2.95 -9.93 -21.70
N ILE A 665 -1.65 -9.96 -21.41
CA ILE A 665 -1.06 -9.24 -20.28
C ILE A 665 -0.24 -8.05 -20.77
N THR A 666 -0.47 -6.86 -20.20
CA THR A 666 0.39 -5.69 -20.41
C THR A 666 1.23 -5.42 -19.17
N ILE A 667 2.49 -5.09 -19.36
CA ILE A 667 3.47 -4.92 -18.27
C ILE A 667 4.37 -3.71 -18.53
N GLU A 668 4.86 -3.08 -17.44
CA GLU A 668 5.86 -2.02 -17.52
C GLU A 668 7.25 -2.61 -17.75
N THR A 669 7.93 -2.22 -18.82
CA THR A 669 9.23 -2.78 -19.22
C THR A 669 10.23 -1.74 -19.72
N SER A 670 9.79 -0.52 -20.03
CA SER A 670 10.68 0.46 -20.69
C SER A 670 11.87 0.86 -19.83
N ARG A 671 11.69 1.01 -18.52
CA ARG A 671 12.75 1.40 -17.60
C ARG A 671 13.79 0.31 -17.33
N SER A 672 13.40 -0.95 -17.43
CA SER A 672 14.28 -2.11 -17.28
C SER A 672 14.93 -2.53 -18.60
N ASP A 673 14.79 -1.75 -19.66
CA ASP A 673 15.29 -2.09 -20.99
C ASP A 673 14.87 -3.51 -21.43
N MET A 674 13.62 -3.87 -21.15
CA MET A 674 13.02 -5.19 -21.43
C MET A 674 13.62 -6.38 -20.63
N GLU A 675 14.44 -6.14 -19.61
CA GLU A 675 15.01 -7.23 -18.78
C GLU A 675 13.92 -8.13 -18.18
N LEU A 676 12.78 -7.56 -17.79
CA LEU A 676 11.65 -8.31 -17.24
C LEU A 676 11.12 -9.36 -18.24
N LEU A 677 11.17 -9.08 -19.54
CA LEU A 677 10.73 -10.03 -20.58
C LEU A 677 11.58 -11.29 -20.67
N THR A 678 12.85 -11.26 -20.25
CA THR A 678 13.70 -12.45 -20.26
C THR A 678 13.08 -13.57 -19.43
N ALA A 679 12.54 -13.24 -18.25
CA ALA A 679 11.85 -14.22 -17.41
C ALA A 679 10.58 -14.79 -18.09
N PHE A 680 9.83 -13.97 -18.84
CA PHE A 680 8.68 -14.43 -19.62
C PHE A 680 9.10 -15.37 -20.76
N GLY A 681 10.22 -15.11 -21.41
CA GLY A 681 10.79 -15.98 -22.46
C GLY A 681 11.29 -17.30 -21.88
N ASP A 682 12.04 -17.28 -20.81
CA ASP A 682 12.55 -18.46 -20.13
C ASP A 682 11.42 -19.36 -19.61
N PHE A 683 10.38 -18.76 -19.04
CA PHE A 683 9.18 -19.46 -18.59
C PHE A 683 8.29 -19.96 -19.75
N LYS A 684 8.46 -19.42 -20.97
CA LYS A 684 7.56 -19.63 -22.11
C LYS A 684 6.12 -19.28 -21.82
N TYR A 685 5.89 -18.03 -21.37
CA TYR A 685 4.56 -17.53 -21.06
C TYR A 685 3.56 -17.88 -22.17
N PRO A 686 2.39 -18.47 -21.86
CA PRO A 686 1.56 -19.12 -22.88
C PRO A 686 0.72 -18.17 -23.73
N ASN A 687 0.34 -16.99 -23.20
CA ASN A 687 -0.63 -16.08 -23.81
C ASN A 687 0.04 -14.84 -24.40
N ASP A 688 -0.73 -13.89 -24.92
CA ASP A 688 -0.21 -12.67 -25.52
C ASP A 688 0.38 -11.70 -24.49
N ILE A 689 1.40 -10.93 -24.91
CA ILE A 689 2.11 -9.99 -24.04
C ILE A 689 2.21 -8.62 -24.71
N GLY A 690 1.90 -7.55 -23.95
CA GLY A 690 2.12 -6.16 -24.34
C GLY A 690 3.15 -5.50 -23.41
N PRO A 691 4.45 -5.57 -23.73
CA PRO A 691 5.45 -4.84 -22.96
C PRO A 691 5.38 -3.36 -23.29
N GLY A 692 5.46 -2.51 -22.26
CA GLY A 692 5.49 -1.06 -22.42
C GLY A 692 6.72 -0.59 -23.16
N VAL A 693 6.53 0.28 -24.15
CA VAL A 693 7.60 0.73 -25.04
C VAL A 693 8.08 2.15 -24.78
N TYR A 694 7.47 2.86 -23.84
CA TYR A 694 7.99 4.12 -23.33
C TYR A 694 7.47 4.43 -21.92
N ASP A 695 8.31 5.16 -21.14
CA ASP A 695 8.02 5.58 -19.79
C ASP A 695 7.01 6.74 -19.74
N ILE A 696 5.85 6.51 -19.14
CA ILE A 696 4.79 7.50 -18.97
C ILE A 696 5.03 8.44 -17.78
N HIS A 697 6.01 8.15 -16.91
CA HIS A 697 6.26 8.97 -15.70
C HIS A 697 7.07 10.23 -16.01
N SER A 698 7.70 10.27 -17.19
CA SER A 698 8.40 11.45 -17.70
C SER A 698 7.56 12.16 -18.77
N PRO A 699 7.52 13.51 -18.80
CA PRO A 699 6.91 14.25 -19.89
C PRO A 699 7.76 14.24 -21.16
N ARG A 700 8.97 13.64 -21.12
CA ARG A 700 9.86 13.55 -22.27
C ARG A 700 9.25 12.68 -23.36
N VAL A 701 9.28 13.15 -24.58
CA VAL A 701 8.91 12.36 -25.76
C VAL A 701 10.08 11.44 -26.13
N PRO A 702 9.89 10.12 -26.22
CA PRO A 702 10.95 9.22 -26.64
C PRO A 702 11.29 9.45 -28.12
N THR A 703 12.48 9.09 -28.52
CA THR A 703 12.84 9.06 -29.96
C THR A 703 12.31 7.78 -30.60
N GLU A 704 12.12 7.79 -31.93
CA GLU A 704 11.76 6.58 -32.68
C GLU A 704 12.80 5.47 -32.48
N ALA A 705 14.09 5.81 -32.41
CA ALA A 705 15.17 4.85 -32.19
C ALA A 705 15.07 4.15 -30.82
N GLU A 706 14.67 4.87 -29.76
CA GLU A 706 14.47 4.28 -28.43
C GLU A 706 13.29 3.30 -28.43
N VAL A 707 12.16 3.67 -28.99
CA VAL A 707 10.98 2.81 -29.08
C VAL A 707 11.25 1.60 -29.98
N GLU A 708 11.93 1.80 -31.11
CA GLU A 708 12.31 0.72 -32.02
C GLU A 708 13.26 -0.28 -31.34
N HIS A 709 14.24 0.22 -30.60
CA HIS A 709 15.16 -0.62 -29.84
C HIS A 709 14.41 -1.54 -28.86
N LEU A 710 13.48 -0.99 -28.08
CA LEU A 710 12.69 -1.77 -27.13
C LEU A 710 11.79 -2.81 -27.82
N LEU A 711 11.12 -2.43 -28.91
CA LEU A 711 10.29 -3.37 -29.67
C LEU A 711 11.10 -4.50 -30.30
N ARG A 712 12.27 -4.22 -30.87
CA ARG A 712 13.14 -5.26 -31.43
C ARG A 712 13.63 -6.23 -30.36
N LYS A 713 14.01 -5.72 -29.19
CA LYS A 713 14.32 -6.58 -28.04
C LYS A 713 13.14 -7.46 -27.61
N ALA A 714 11.93 -6.90 -27.58
CA ALA A 714 10.75 -7.68 -27.28
C ALA A 714 10.51 -8.80 -28.32
N MET A 715 10.73 -8.52 -29.61
CA MET A 715 10.61 -9.51 -30.71
C MET A 715 11.65 -10.63 -30.64
N GLU A 716 12.79 -10.42 -29.96
CA GLU A 716 13.78 -11.49 -29.73
C GLU A 716 13.30 -12.52 -28.71
N VAL A 717 12.42 -12.11 -27.78
CA VAL A 717 11.97 -12.92 -26.63
C VAL A 717 10.56 -13.49 -26.86
N VAL A 718 9.67 -12.70 -27.47
CA VAL A 718 8.27 -13.04 -27.68
C VAL A 718 7.97 -13.17 -29.17
N PRO A 719 7.32 -14.27 -29.65
CA PRO A 719 6.86 -14.37 -31.01
C PRO A 719 6.00 -13.17 -31.42
N VAL A 720 6.25 -12.65 -32.64
CA VAL A 720 5.58 -11.44 -33.15
C VAL A 720 4.06 -11.57 -33.15
N GLU A 721 3.55 -12.78 -33.39
CA GLU A 721 2.11 -13.08 -33.41
C GLU A 721 1.43 -12.91 -32.06
N ARG A 722 2.23 -12.83 -31.00
CA ARG A 722 1.77 -12.72 -29.60
C ARG A 722 2.15 -11.39 -28.95
N LEU A 723 2.79 -10.50 -29.69
CA LEU A 723 3.36 -9.26 -29.18
C LEU A 723 2.42 -8.08 -29.46
N TRP A 724 1.96 -7.42 -28.41
CA TRP A 724 1.22 -6.17 -28.45
C TRP A 724 2.14 -4.96 -28.22
N VAL A 725 1.69 -3.79 -28.64
CA VAL A 725 2.42 -2.51 -28.47
C VAL A 725 1.56 -1.54 -27.68
N ASN A 726 2.09 -1.07 -26.57
CA ASN A 726 1.41 -0.17 -25.64
C ASN A 726 2.40 0.69 -24.84
N PRO A 727 1.94 1.80 -24.21
CA PRO A 727 2.71 2.50 -23.18
C PRO A 727 2.96 1.62 -21.95
N ASP A 728 3.89 2.04 -21.08
CA ASP A 728 4.15 1.33 -19.82
C ASP A 728 2.91 1.26 -18.91
N CYS A 729 2.18 2.35 -18.77
CA CYS A 729 1.03 2.44 -17.87
C CYS A 729 0.01 3.48 -18.37
N GLY A 730 -1.03 3.74 -17.58
CA GLY A 730 -2.05 4.74 -17.88
C GLY A 730 -1.51 6.18 -17.95
N LEU A 731 -2.09 7.01 -18.80
CA LEU A 731 -1.61 8.34 -19.16
C LEU A 731 -2.19 9.47 -18.28
N LYS A 732 -2.87 9.11 -17.21
CA LYS A 732 -3.60 9.99 -16.29
C LYS A 732 -2.80 11.21 -15.80
N THR A 733 -1.51 11.06 -15.58
CA THR A 733 -0.63 12.08 -15.00
C THR A 733 0.05 12.97 -16.02
N ARG A 734 -0.17 12.71 -17.32
CA ARG A 734 0.40 13.48 -18.44
C ARG A 734 -0.53 14.61 -18.85
N GLY A 735 0.00 15.55 -19.65
CA GLY A 735 -0.78 16.51 -20.40
C GLY A 735 -1.08 15.99 -21.81
N TRP A 736 -2.08 16.56 -22.47
CA TRP A 736 -2.48 16.13 -23.82
C TRP A 736 -1.36 16.31 -24.86
N LYS A 737 -0.57 17.37 -24.77
CA LYS A 737 0.48 17.65 -25.74
C LYS A 737 1.51 16.51 -25.80
N GLU A 738 2.17 16.25 -24.69
CA GLU A 738 3.18 15.19 -24.62
C GLU A 738 2.57 13.80 -24.85
N THR A 739 1.34 13.56 -24.42
CA THR A 739 0.64 12.28 -24.66
C THR A 739 0.49 12.01 -26.15
N ILE A 740 0.03 12.99 -26.92
CA ILE A 740 -0.13 12.84 -28.38
C ILE A 740 1.23 12.60 -29.03
N GLU A 741 2.23 13.42 -28.73
CA GLU A 741 3.58 13.32 -29.29
C GLU A 741 4.23 11.95 -28.96
N GLN A 742 4.07 11.45 -27.73
CA GLN A 742 4.58 10.12 -27.33
C GLN A 742 3.89 8.98 -28.09
N LEU A 743 2.57 9.04 -28.23
CA LEU A 743 1.80 8.04 -28.98
C LEU A 743 2.08 8.10 -30.49
N GLU A 744 2.32 9.29 -31.07
CA GLU A 744 2.73 9.46 -32.46
C GLU A 744 4.04 8.70 -32.75
N VAL A 745 5.04 8.82 -31.87
CA VAL A 745 6.30 8.09 -31.98
C VAL A 745 6.07 6.58 -31.89
N MET A 746 5.29 6.12 -30.92
CA MET A 746 4.94 4.69 -30.78
C MET A 746 4.30 4.15 -32.06
N MET A 747 3.34 4.87 -32.62
CA MET A 747 2.61 4.46 -33.82
C MET A 747 3.48 4.52 -35.10
N ALA A 748 4.36 5.52 -35.23
CA ALA A 748 5.29 5.63 -36.35
C ALA A 748 6.22 4.41 -36.40
N VAL A 749 6.82 4.05 -35.28
CA VAL A 749 7.70 2.88 -35.18
C VAL A 749 6.93 1.58 -35.42
N THR A 750 5.74 1.45 -34.85
CA THR A 750 4.90 0.25 -35.06
C THR A 750 4.56 0.06 -36.53
N LYS A 751 4.16 1.13 -37.22
CA LYS A 751 3.87 1.07 -38.69
C LYS A 751 5.09 0.69 -39.51
N LYS A 752 6.26 1.23 -39.16
CA LYS A 752 7.54 0.86 -39.80
C LYS A 752 7.83 -0.63 -39.66
N LEU A 753 7.75 -1.17 -38.44
CA LEU A 753 8.00 -2.58 -38.17
C LEU A 753 6.98 -3.52 -38.88
N ARG A 754 5.69 -3.12 -38.91
CA ARG A 754 4.66 -3.85 -39.66
C ARG A 754 4.99 -3.96 -41.17
N GLN A 755 5.52 -2.89 -41.76
CA GLN A 755 5.95 -2.88 -43.17
C GLN A 755 7.15 -3.78 -43.40
N GLU A 756 8.05 -3.88 -42.43
CA GLU A 756 9.20 -4.81 -42.49
C GLU A 756 8.74 -6.26 -42.40
N LEU A 757 7.80 -6.56 -41.51
CA LEU A 757 7.25 -7.93 -41.35
C LEU A 757 6.38 -8.40 -42.51
N ALA A 758 5.83 -7.48 -43.28
CA ALA A 758 5.02 -7.81 -44.48
C ALA A 758 5.87 -8.13 -45.75
N LYS A 759 7.17 -7.86 -45.70
CA LYS A 759 8.12 -8.18 -46.76
C LYS A 759 8.71 -9.58 -46.62
#